data_b679cf8a7f3f84e27c2394f43b0116a2
#
_entry.id   b679cf8a7f3f84e27c2394f43b0116a2
#
_cell.length_a   1.000
_cell.length_b   1.000
_cell.length_c   1.000
_cell.angle_alpha   90.00
_cell.angle_beta   90.00
_cell.angle_gamma   90.00
#
_symmetry.space_group_name_H-M   'P 1'
#
loop_
_entity.id
_entity.type
_entity.pdbx_description
1 polymer ?
#
loop_
_entity_poly.entity_id
_entity_poly.type
_entity_poly.pdbx_seq_one_letter_code
_entity_poly.pdbx_strand_id
1 'polypeptide(L)'
;MEKALTSLMSWVDERLPLTRTWNTHMGEYYAPKNFNLWYFFGVFSLLVLVNQLLTGIWLTMNYTPSAEEAFASVEYIMRDVDYGWMLRYMHSTGASAFFVVVYLHMYRALMYGSYKKPRELIWIFGMLIFVVLMAEAFVGYVLPWGQMSYWGAQVIISLFGAIPVVGEDIVTWIRGDYLISGITLNRFFALHVVALPIVLLALVVLHILALHEVGSNNPDGVEIKKNKGPDGVPLDGIKFHPYYSVHDVQGIAVFLFFFCGILFFAPEMGGFFLEYANFEEANGLKTPEHIAPVWYFTPFYSVLRAVPDKFWGFVFFAISVVIPFALPWLDRNPVRSWRYRGMLNRVMLLLFVASFIILGVLGVKSPTPERTVLAQICTIFYFVFFLAMPWWSKMDRGTAEPDRVTMDGGMPFWKSLATLALVGALAFLPLKVVGAESAYDCGTMVCDAFEADPTDQPSLQRGAALYASYCMGCHSLQYSRHNRVARDLGIPEDLYKANLVFDPEIKLGSLMTNSMDKAEAKVWFGATPPDLTLVSRSRQPEWLYTYLRAFYQDELRPYGVNNRVYPNVGMPHVLMELQGLAACTDESGSAAAKADQCVNMSMASTGAMSAEQYDGAIYDLVNFLAYTAEPFKADRQRIGTYVLLFLVVFFIFAWLLNREYWKDVH
;
A
#
# COMPACT_ATOMS: atom_id res chain seq x y z
N MET A 1 12.57 -25.06 40.76
CA MET A 1 12.08 -24.59 39.44
C MET A 1 13.08 -24.97 38.34
N GLU A 2 14.35 -24.66 38.46
CA GLU A 2 15.40 -24.96 37.48
C GLU A 2 15.53 -26.47 37.15
N LYS A 3 15.59 -27.36 38.15
CA LYS A 3 15.63 -28.82 37.95
C LYS A 3 14.39 -29.36 37.17
N ALA A 4 13.21 -28.80 37.44
CA ALA A 4 11.98 -29.21 36.75
C ALA A 4 11.99 -28.76 35.29
N LEU A 5 12.48 -27.55 35.03
CA LEU A 5 12.63 -27.01 33.66
C LEU A 5 13.66 -27.81 32.86
N THR A 6 14.81 -28.13 33.46
CA THR A 6 15.85 -28.95 32.84
C THR A 6 15.34 -30.36 32.54
N SER A 7 14.59 -31.00 33.45
CA SER A 7 13.98 -32.32 33.22
C SER A 7 12.93 -32.26 32.10
N LEU A 8 12.11 -31.19 32.03
CA LEU A 8 11.14 -31.00 30.94
C LEU A 8 11.85 -30.83 29.57
N MET A 9 12.88 -29.99 29.53
CA MET A 9 13.67 -29.78 28.31
C MET A 9 14.34 -31.09 27.84
N SER A 10 14.93 -31.87 28.76
CA SER A 10 15.51 -33.18 28.43
C SER A 10 14.44 -34.13 27.88
N TRP A 11 13.26 -34.19 28.50
CA TRP A 11 12.14 -35.02 28.02
C TRP A 11 11.66 -34.61 26.63
N VAL A 12 11.62 -33.28 26.33
CA VAL A 12 11.28 -32.75 25.00
C VAL A 12 12.37 -33.14 23.99
N ASP A 13 13.65 -32.88 24.33
CA ASP A 13 14.77 -33.08 23.40
C ASP A 13 14.98 -34.56 23.02
N GLU A 14 14.62 -35.50 23.88
CA GLU A 14 14.63 -36.95 23.56
C GLU A 14 13.61 -37.29 22.43
N ARG A 15 12.57 -36.49 22.24
CA ARG A 15 11.44 -36.75 21.31
C ARG A 15 11.42 -35.77 20.13
N LEU A 16 11.80 -34.53 20.37
CA LEU A 16 11.92 -33.45 19.40
C LEU A 16 13.19 -32.66 19.73
N PRO A 17 14.27 -32.78 18.93
CA PRO A 17 15.60 -32.24 19.26
C PRO A 17 15.64 -30.68 19.15
N LEU A 18 14.89 -29.99 20.02
CA LEU A 18 14.78 -28.52 20.00
C LEU A 18 16.11 -27.85 20.30
N THR A 19 16.82 -28.31 21.35
CA THR A 19 18.12 -27.74 21.71
C THR A 19 19.14 -27.93 20.59
N ARG A 20 19.16 -29.10 19.94
CA ARG A 20 20.03 -29.36 18.79
C ARG A 20 19.68 -28.43 17.62
N THR A 21 18.39 -28.28 17.32
CA THR A 21 17.91 -27.40 16.24
C THR A 21 18.27 -25.94 16.53
N TRP A 22 18.03 -25.48 17.79
CA TRP A 22 18.44 -24.14 18.24
C TRP A 22 19.94 -23.91 18.06
N ASN A 23 20.77 -24.85 18.56
CA ASN A 23 22.22 -24.70 18.46
C ASN A 23 22.68 -24.67 17.02
N THR A 24 22.16 -25.54 16.16
CA THR A 24 22.54 -25.59 14.74
C THR A 24 22.21 -24.30 14.00
N HIS A 25 21.06 -23.69 14.30
CA HIS A 25 20.55 -22.56 13.50
C HIS A 25 20.74 -21.19 14.16
N MET A 26 20.98 -21.12 15.46
CA MET A 26 21.10 -19.88 16.22
C MET A 26 22.35 -19.81 17.10
N GLY A 27 22.51 -20.77 18.04
CA GLY A 27 23.53 -20.70 19.06
C GLY A 27 24.97 -20.94 18.55
N GLU A 28 25.13 -21.85 17.58
CA GLU A 28 26.41 -22.22 16.97
C GLU A 28 26.48 -21.86 15.48
N TYR A 29 25.50 -21.11 14.98
CA TYR A 29 25.56 -20.55 13.65
C TYR A 29 26.48 -19.32 13.65
N TYR A 30 27.51 -19.35 12.81
CA TYR A 30 28.46 -18.25 12.66
C TYR A 30 28.11 -17.40 11.44
N ALA A 31 27.90 -16.12 11.67
CA ALA A 31 27.68 -15.13 10.63
C ALA A 31 28.91 -14.24 10.44
N PRO A 32 29.15 -13.69 9.24
CA PRO A 32 30.21 -12.72 8.99
C PRO A 32 30.15 -11.53 9.95
N LYS A 33 31.28 -11.11 10.51
CA LYS A 33 31.34 -10.04 11.52
C LYS A 33 31.14 -8.60 10.98
N ASN A 34 31.06 -8.43 9.66
CA ASN A 34 30.96 -7.13 9.00
C ASN A 34 29.62 -6.84 8.33
N PHE A 35 28.53 -7.44 8.81
CA PHE A 35 27.20 -7.08 8.31
C PHE A 35 26.92 -5.60 8.54
N ASN A 36 26.25 -4.99 7.55
CA ASN A 36 25.82 -3.61 7.60
C ASN A 36 24.29 -3.54 7.48
N LEU A 37 23.75 -2.32 7.47
CA LEU A 37 22.33 -2.01 7.38
C LEU A 37 21.55 -2.84 6.34
N TRP A 38 22.17 -3.14 5.18
CA TRP A 38 21.51 -3.88 4.10
C TRP A 38 21.14 -5.33 4.50
N TYR A 39 21.71 -5.86 5.55
CA TYR A 39 21.41 -7.22 6.02
C TYR A 39 20.15 -7.31 6.88
N PHE A 40 19.63 -6.18 7.40
CA PHE A 40 18.37 -6.15 8.12
C PHE A 40 17.14 -6.47 7.24
N PHE A 41 17.20 -6.22 5.95
CA PHE A 41 16.04 -6.42 5.08
C PHE A 41 15.58 -7.89 5.00
N GLY A 42 16.44 -8.86 5.31
CA GLY A 42 16.03 -10.26 5.45
C GLY A 42 15.18 -10.50 6.69
N VAL A 43 15.59 -9.97 7.86
CA VAL A 43 14.82 -10.12 9.10
C VAL A 43 13.54 -9.27 9.07
N PHE A 44 13.56 -8.09 8.43
CA PHE A 44 12.36 -7.30 8.24
C PHE A 44 11.33 -7.99 7.35
N SER A 45 11.77 -8.70 6.30
CA SER A 45 10.87 -9.51 5.46
C SER A 45 10.18 -10.60 6.28
N LEU A 46 10.90 -11.27 7.19
CA LEU A 46 10.33 -12.28 8.08
C LEU A 46 9.36 -11.64 9.09
N LEU A 47 9.70 -10.48 9.67
CA LEU A 47 8.82 -9.75 10.59
C LEU A 47 7.50 -9.37 9.92
N VAL A 48 7.58 -8.83 8.70
CA VAL A 48 6.39 -8.44 7.95
C VAL A 48 5.57 -9.67 7.53
N LEU A 49 6.22 -10.79 7.17
CA LEU A 49 5.51 -12.05 6.90
C LEU A 49 4.68 -12.49 8.11
N VAL A 50 5.27 -12.46 9.31
CA VAL A 50 4.55 -12.78 10.56
C VAL A 50 3.39 -11.82 10.78
N ASN A 51 3.60 -10.51 10.57
CA ASN A 51 2.53 -9.52 10.64
C ASN A 51 1.37 -9.86 9.69
N GLN A 52 1.68 -10.19 8.41
CA GLN A 52 0.65 -10.51 7.41
C GLN A 52 -0.15 -11.75 7.78
N LEU A 53 0.51 -12.80 8.25
CA LEU A 53 -0.16 -14.03 8.68
C LEU A 53 -1.09 -13.79 9.88
N LEU A 54 -0.59 -13.13 10.93
CA LEU A 54 -1.39 -12.87 12.13
C LEU A 54 -2.58 -11.96 11.82
N THR A 55 -2.34 -10.83 11.19
CA THR A 55 -3.42 -9.89 10.85
C THR A 55 -4.39 -10.48 9.83
N GLY A 56 -3.92 -11.28 8.86
CA GLY A 56 -4.76 -11.97 7.88
C GLY A 56 -5.73 -12.96 8.56
N ILE A 57 -5.25 -13.80 9.48
CA ILE A 57 -6.09 -14.73 10.23
C ILE A 57 -7.20 -13.99 11.00
N TRP A 58 -6.87 -12.89 11.69
CA TRP A 58 -7.86 -12.10 12.41
C TRP A 58 -8.89 -11.44 11.48
N LEU A 59 -8.47 -10.95 10.31
CA LEU A 59 -9.38 -10.36 9.33
C LEU A 59 -10.38 -11.38 8.79
N THR A 60 -9.97 -12.64 8.56
CA THR A 60 -10.88 -13.69 8.05
C THR A 60 -12.02 -14.01 8.99
N MET A 61 -11.90 -13.72 10.29
CA MET A 61 -12.96 -13.98 11.28
C MET A 61 -14.23 -13.13 11.05
N ASN A 62 -14.10 -12.00 10.35
CA ASN A 62 -15.19 -11.05 10.15
C ASN A 62 -15.41 -10.70 8.66
N TYR A 63 -14.58 -11.23 7.77
CA TYR A 63 -14.67 -10.98 6.33
C TYR A 63 -15.61 -12.00 5.65
N THR A 64 -16.49 -11.53 4.76
CA THR A 64 -17.41 -12.37 3.98
C THR A 64 -17.01 -12.34 2.50
N PRO A 65 -16.57 -13.47 1.90
CA PRO A 65 -16.09 -13.51 0.51
C PRO A 65 -17.25 -13.64 -0.51
N SER A 66 -18.19 -12.70 -0.52
CA SER A 66 -19.25 -12.61 -1.52
C SER A 66 -19.26 -11.24 -2.20
N ALA A 67 -19.72 -11.17 -3.44
CA ALA A 67 -19.77 -9.90 -4.17
C ALA A 67 -20.70 -8.86 -3.50
N GLU A 68 -21.71 -9.33 -2.80
CA GLU A 68 -22.72 -8.50 -2.13
C GLU A 68 -22.25 -7.98 -0.77
N GLU A 69 -21.39 -8.74 -0.06
CA GLU A 69 -21.06 -8.44 1.34
C GLU A 69 -19.59 -8.12 1.59
N ALA A 70 -18.70 -8.40 0.64
CA ALA A 70 -17.25 -8.25 0.85
C ALA A 70 -16.88 -6.83 1.24
N PHE A 71 -17.33 -5.84 0.50
CA PHE A 71 -17.05 -4.44 0.80
C PHE A 71 -17.64 -4.01 2.15
N ALA A 72 -18.90 -4.37 2.40
CA ALA A 72 -19.57 -4.09 3.67
C ALA A 72 -18.90 -4.77 4.86
N SER A 73 -18.40 -6.01 4.70
CA SER A 73 -17.68 -6.72 5.76
C SER A 73 -16.34 -6.07 6.11
N VAL A 74 -15.63 -5.49 5.12
CA VAL A 74 -14.43 -4.68 5.38
C VAL A 74 -14.77 -3.41 6.16
N GLU A 75 -15.87 -2.72 5.81
CA GLU A 75 -16.32 -1.55 6.56
C GLU A 75 -16.80 -1.92 7.97
N TYR A 76 -17.44 -3.08 8.15
CA TYR A 76 -17.79 -3.62 9.48
C TYR A 76 -16.51 -3.83 10.33
N ILE A 77 -15.49 -4.45 9.76
CA ILE A 77 -14.18 -4.61 10.46
C ILE A 77 -13.60 -3.25 10.85
N MET A 78 -13.63 -2.28 9.94
CA MET A 78 -13.06 -0.95 10.18
C MET A 78 -13.80 -0.15 11.26
N ARG A 79 -15.10 -0.39 11.46
CA ARG A 79 -15.99 0.48 12.24
C ARG A 79 -16.55 -0.15 13.50
N ASP A 80 -17.00 -1.40 13.39
CA ASP A 80 -17.76 -2.07 14.44
C ASP A 80 -16.94 -3.08 15.26
N VAL A 81 -15.83 -3.61 14.67
CA VAL A 81 -14.92 -4.50 15.40
C VAL A 81 -13.90 -3.68 16.20
N ASP A 82 -13.77 -3.99 17.49
CA ASP A 82 -12.80 -3.33 18.36
C ASP A 82 -11.37 -3.48 17.82
N TYR A 83 -10.70 -2.34 17.57
CA TYR A 83 -9.37 -2.28 16.92
C TYR A 83 -9.28 -2.93 15.54
N GLY A 84 -10.40 -3.25 14.89
CA GLY A 84 -10.43 -3.83 13.55
C GLY A 84 -9.76 -2.93 12.51
N TRP A 85 -9.93 -1.60 12.63
CA TRP A 85 -9.21 -0.61 11.81
C TRP A 85 -7.68 -0.77 11.90
N MET A 86 -7.17 -1.07 13.09
CA MET A 86 -5.73 -1.24 13.31
C MET A 86 -5.24 -2.52 12.59
N LEU A 87 -5.95 -3.63 12.76
CA LEU A 87 -5.63 -4.89 12.07
C LEU A 87 -5.68 -4.74 10.55
N ARG A 88 -6.72 -4.05 10.04
CA ARG A 88 -6.86 -3.79 8.61
C ARG A 88 -5.72 -2.92 8.06
N TYR A 89 -5.34 -1.86 8.78
CA TYR A 89 -4.21 -1.03 8.38
C TYR A 89 -2.86 -1.73 8.57
N MET A 90 -2.66 -2.53 9.61
CA MET A 90 -1.46 -3.37 9.76
C MET A 90 -1.31 -4.31 8.57
N HIS A 91 -2.40 -4.87 8.06
CA HIS A 91 -2.38 -5.77 6.92
C HIS A 91 -2.09 -5.03 5.61
N SER A 92 -2.82 -3.94 5.31
CA SER A 92 -2.64 -3.18 4.06
C SER A 92 -1.31 -2.43 3.98
N THR A 93 -0.92 -1.73 5.07
CA THR A 93 0.40 -1.09 5.16
C THR A 93 1.51 -2.14 5.17
N GLY A 94 1.24 -3.29 5.81
CA GLY A 94 2.15 -4.44 5.83
C GLY A 94 2.40 -5.01 4.44
N ALA A 95 1.40 -5.09 3.56
CA ALA A 95 1.60 -5.51 2.17
C ALA A 95 2.57 -4.58 1.44
N SER A 96 2.39 -3.26 1.55
CA SER A 96 3.32 -2.28 0.99
C SER A 96 4.71 -2.38 1.61
N ALA A 97 4.81 -2.49 2.94
CA ALA A 97 6.09 -2.66 3.63
C ALA A 97 6.81 -3.94 3.18
N PHE A 98 6.08 -5.03 2.91
CA PHE A 98 6.66 -6.28 2.44
C PHE A 98 7.38 -6.09 1.10
N PHE A 99 6.76 -5.43 0.13
CA PHE A 99 7.43 -5.15 -1.15
C PHE A 99 8.61 -4.19 -1.00
N VAL A 100 8.51 -3.16 -0.15
CA VAL A 100 9.67 -2.29 0.14
C VAL A 100 10.85 -3.09 0.66
N VAL A 101 10.64 -3.92 1.69
CA VAL A 101 11.76 -4.67 2.29
C VAL A 101 12.29 -5.77 1.37
N VAL A 102 11.43 -6.43 0.57
CA VAL A 102 11.85 -7.45 -0.40
C VAL A 102 12.64 -6.83 -1.55
N TYR A 103 12.21 -5.71 -2.12
CA TYR A 103 12.98 -4.99 -3.14
C TYR A 103 14.36 -4.57 -2.64
N LEU A 104 14.46 -4.06 -1.41
CA LEU A 104 15.73 -3.68 -0.80
C LEU A 104 16.59 -4.91 -0.46
N HIS A 105 15.96 -6.03 -0.08
CA HIS A 105 16.63 -7.32 0.09
C HIS A 105 17.22 -7.85 -1.23
N MET A 106 16.48 -7.77 -2.32
CA MET A 106 16.95 -8.14 -3.66
C MET A 106 18.05 -7.19 -4.15
N TYR A 107 17.90 -5.88 -3.92
CA TYR A 107 18.91 -4.90 -4.25
C TYR A 107 20.23 -5.16 -3.52
N ARG A 108 20.17 -5.50 -2.23
CA ARG A 108 21.35 -5.93 -1.47
C ARG A 108 22.02 -7.14 -2.13
N ALA A 109 21.24 -8.11 -2.59
CA ALA A 109 21.79 -9.28 -3.27
C ALA A 109 22.50 -8.90 -4.58
N LEU A 110 21.95 -7.95 -5.35
CA LEU A 110 22.59 -7.41 -6.55
C LEU A 110 23.92 -6.70 -6.23
N MET A 111 23.93 -5.86 -5.17
CA MET A 111 25.13 -5.13 -4.76
C MET A 111 26.28 -6.05 -4.36
N TYR A 112 25.99 -7.05 -3.55
CA TYR A 112 27.03 -7.89 -2.95
C TYR A 112 27.22 -9.24 -3.66
N GLY A 113 26.53 -9.46 -4.79
CA GLY A 113 26.64 -10.69 -5.56
C GLY A 113 26.18 -11.93 -4.80
N SER A 114 25.13 -11.77 -3.95
CA SER A 114 24.61 -12.87 -3.10
C SER A 114 23.87 -13.94 -3.90
N TYR A 115 23.73 -13.78 -5.21
CA TYR A 115 23.20 -14.77 -6.16
C TYR A 115 24.29 -15.65 -6.79
N LYS A 116 25.58 -15.32 -6.60
CA LYS A 116 26.68 -16.07 -7.19
C LYS A 116 26.98 -17.36 -6.41
N LYS A 117 27.68 -18.29 -7.10
CA LYS A 117 28.11 -19.57 -6.53
C LYS A 117 28.77 -19.38 -5.14
N PRO A 118 28.35 -20.16 -4.12
CA PRO A 118 27.45 -21.31 -4.12
C PRO A 118 26.00 -20.98 -3.74
N ARG A 119 25.51 -19.74 -3.95
CA ARG A 119 24.21 -19.25 -3.46
C ARG A 119 23.13 -19.16 -4.55
N GLU A 120 23.33 -19.84 -5.70
CA GLU A 120 22.38 -19.82 -6.82
C GLU A 120 21.00 -20.33 -6.39
N LEU A 121 20.97 -21.41 -5.59
CA LEU A 121 19.70 -21.97 -5.13
C LEU A 121 18.97 -21.06 -4.15
N ILE A 122 19.70 -20.32 -3.30
CA ILE A 122 19.11 -19.30 -2.42
C ILE A 122 18.43 -18.22 -3.25
N TRP A 123 19.10 -17.77 -4.33
CA TRP A 123 18.53 -16.79 -5.24
C TRP A 123 17.26 -17.30 -5.93
N ILE A 124 17.29 -18.54 -6.43
CA ILE A 124 16.12 -19.16 -7.08
C ILE A 124 14.93 -19.26 -6.12
N PHE A 125 15.13 -19.74 -4.88
CA PHE A 125 14.06 -19.73 -3.88
C PHE A 125 13.56 -18.30 -3.57
N GLY A 126 14.47 -17.34 -3.47
CA GLY A 126 14.10 -15.93 -3.29
C GLY A 126 13.24 -15.39 -4.43
N MET A 127 13.57 -15.74 -5.67
CA MET A 127 12.76 -15.35 -6.83
C MET A 127 11.40 -16.06 -6.88
N LEU A 128 11.32 -17.32 -6.47
CA LEU A 128 10.05 -18.03 -6.34
C LEU A 128 9.18 -17.40 -5.25
N ILE A 129 9.77 -17.05 -4.10
CA ILE A 129 9.09 -16.29 -3.03
C ILE A 129 8.54 -14.98 -3.60
N PHE A 130 9.34 -14.24 -4.36
CA PHE A 130 8.91 -12.97 -4.95
C PHE A 130 7.71 -13.13 -5.90
N VAL A 131 7.73 -14.13 -6.78
CA VAL A 131 6.60 -14.41 -7.71
C VAL A 131 5.36 -14.85 -6.95
N VAL A 132 5.49 -15.73 -5.95
CA VAL A 132 4.36 -16.14 -5.10
C VAL A 132 3.83 -14.96 -4.29
N LEU A 133 4.70 -14.08 -3.77
CA LEU A 133 4.30 -12.86 -3.07
C LEU A 133 3.54 -11.90 -3.99
N MET A 134 3.94 -11.77 -5.26
CA MET A 134 3.18 -11.00 -6.25
C MET A 134 1.77 -11.57 -6.46
N ALA A 135 1.64 -12.89 -6.61
CA ALA A 135 0.35 -13.56 -6.73
C ALA A 135 -0.50 -13.38 -5.47
N GLU A 136 0.10 -13.56 -4.28
CA GLU A 136 -0.53 -13.37 -2.96
C GLU A 136 -1.10 -11.96 -2.80
N ALA A 137 -0.29 -10.94 -3.12
CA ALA A 137 -0.71 -9.55 -3.03
C ALA A 137 -1.79 -9.20 -4.05
N PHE A 138 -1.72 -9.74 -5.26
CA PHE A 138 -2.73 -9.53 -6.29
C PHE A 138 -4.09 -10.08 -5.87
N VAL A 139 -4.16 -11.35 -5.47
CA VAL A 139 -5.44 -11.95 -5.08
C VAL A 139 -5.98 -11.32 -3.79
N GLY A 140 -5.09 -10.91 -2.86
CA GLY A 140 -5.46 -10.21 -1.62
C GLY A 140 -6.00 -8.80 -1.86
N TYR A 141 -5.46 -8.08 -2.86
CA TYR A 141 -5.94 -6.75 -3.22
C TYR A 141 -7.36 -6.75 -3.81
N VAL A 142 -7.81 -7.87 -4.38
CA VAL A 142 -9.16 -8.02 -4.91
C VAL A 142 -10.21 -8.16 -3.78
N LEU A 143 -9.82 -8.68 -2.62
CA LEU A 143 -10.76 -9.03 -1.54
C LEU A 143 -11.57 -7.85 -0.99
N PRO A 144 -11.07 -6.61 -0.85
CA PRO A 144 -11.88 -5.48 -0.41
C PRO A 144 -13.06 -5.15 -1.32
N TRP A 145 -13.06 -5.63 -2.54
CA TRP A 145 -14.13 -5.49 -3.53
C TRP A 145 -14.54 -4.04 -3.80
N GLY A 146 -13.55 -3.15 -3.80
CA GLY A 146 -13.72 -1.77 -4.25
C GLY A 146 -13.52 -1.65 -5.77
N GLN A 147 -13.73 -0.44 -6.30
CA GLN A 147 -13.61 -0.17 -7.74
C GLN A 147 -12.25 -0.55 -8.31
N MET A 148 -11.14 -0.21 -7.63
CA MET A 148 -9.80 -0.58 -8.11
C MET A 148 -9.51 -2.07 -7.93
N SER A 149 -10.02 -2.71 -6.88
CA SER A 149 -9.96 -4.16 -6.68
C SER A 149 -10.56 -4.90 -7.87
N TYR A 150 -11.77 -4.52 -8.27
CA TYR A 150 -12.51 -5.14 -9.37
C TYR A 150 -11.87 -4.85 -10.74
N TRP A 151 -11.65 -3.57 -11.06
CA TRP A 151 -11.15 -3.17 -12.37
C TRP A 151 -9.67 -3.49 -12.56
N GLY A 152 -8.87 -3.46 -11.49
CA GLY A 152 -7.49 -3.94 -11.51
C GLY A 152 -7.42 -5.44 -11.80
N ALA A 153 -8.30 -6.25 -11.19
CA ALA A 153 -8.42 -7.67 -11.51
C ALA A 153 -8.85 -7.89 -12.96
N GLN A 154 -9.82 -7.12 -13.45
CA GLN A 154 -10.28 -7.19 -14.84
C GLN A 154 -9.13 -6.95 -15.82
N VAL A 155 -8.29 -5.94 -15.59
CA VAL A 155 -7.13 -5.63 -16.43
C VAL A 155 -6.11 -6.77 -16.39
N ILE A 156 -5.66 -7.18 -15.18
CA ILE A 156 -4.58 -8.17 -15.03
C ILE A 156 -5.00 -9.54 -15.59
N ILE A 157 -6.22 -10.00 -15.30
CA ILE A 157 -6.70 -11.29 -15.81
C ILE A 157 -6.86 -11.25 -17.34
N SER A 158 -7.35 -10.12 -17.90
CA SER A 158 -7.52 -9.99 -19.34
C SER A 158 -6.21 -10.02 -20.14
N LEU A 159 -5.05 -9.81 -19.48
CA LEU A 159 -3.74 -9.91 -20.14
C LEU A 159 -3.45 -11.35 -20.63
N PHE A 160 -3.92 -12.35 -19.91
CA PHE A 160 -3.77 -13.75 -20.31
C PHE A 160 -4.53 -14.07 -21.61
N GLY A 161 -5.58 -13.30 -21.93
CA GLY A 161 -6.30 -13.41 -23.21
C GLY A 161 -5.44 -13.05 -24.45
N ALA A 162 -4.29 -12.40 -24.25
CA ALA A 162 -3.32 -12.15 -25.33
C ALA A 162 -2.57 -13.41 -25.78
N ILE A 163 -2.60 -14.50 -25.00
CA ILE A 163 -1.94 -15.77 -25.32
C ILE A 163 -2.69 -16.43 -26.50
N PRO A 164 -2.04 -16.71 -27.64
CA PRO A 164 -2.69 -17.34 -28.76
C PRO A 164 -3.30 -18.70 -28.41
N VAL A 165 -4.43 -19.01 -28.98
CA VAL A 165 -5.17 -20.30 -28.92
C VAL A 165 -5.83 -20.57 -27.55
N VAL A 166 -5.13 -20.44 -26.43
CA VAL A 166 -5.62 -20.84 -25.10
C VAL A 166 -5.94 -19.66 -24.16
N GLY A 167 -5.70 -18.44 -24.60
CA GLY A 167 -5.78 -17.26 -23.72
C GLY A 167 -7.16 -17.05 -23.12
N GLU A 168 -8.22 -17.12 -23.92
CA GLU A 168 -9.60 -16.95 -23.44
C GLU A 168 -10.03 -18.07 -22.46
N ASP A 169 -9.60 -19.31 -22.71
CA ASP A 169 -9.86 -20.44 -21.81
C ASP A 169 -9.17 -20.21 -20.46
N ILE A 170 -7.93 -19.71 -20.47
CA ILE A 170 -7.19 -19.36 -19.24
C ILE A 170 -7.91 -18.22 -18.48
N VAL A 171 -8.35 -17.17 -19.18
CA VAL A 171 -9.09 -16.07 -18.58
C VAL A 171 -10.37 -16.57 -17.90
N THR A 172 -11.18 -17.38 -18.60
CA THR A 172 -12.39 -17.97 -18.07
C THR A 172 -12.10 -18.90 -16.89
N TRP A 173 -11.05 -19.68 -16.98
CA TRP A 173 -10.63 -20.56 -15.89
C TRP A 173 -10.19 -19.78 -14.65
N ILE A 174 -9.42 -18.69 -14.78
CA ILE A 174 -9.00 -17.84 -13.65
C ILE A 174 -10.21 -17.18 -12.99
N ARG A 175 -11.11 -16.60 -13.78
CA ARG A 175 -12.35 -15.97 -13.27
C ARG A 175 -13.29 -16.99 -12.64
N GLY A 176 -13.35 -18.19 -13.21
CA GLY A 176 -14.37 -19.19 -12.87
C GLY A 176 -15.75 -18.88 -13.43
N ASP A 177 -15.83 -17.82 -14.22
CA ASP A 177 -17.02 -17.30 -14.85
C ASP A 177 -16.63 -16.50 -16.10
N TYR A 178 -17.58 -16.10 -16.92
CA TYR A 178 -17.36 -15.22 -18.08
C TYR A 178 -16.94 -13.81 -17.68
N LEU A 179 -17.44 -13.34 -16.53
CA LEU A 179 -17.10 -12.04 -15.94
C LEU A 179 -16.47 -12.24 -14.55
N ILE A 180 -15.85 -11.19 -14.04
CA ILE A 180 -15.44 -11.16 -12.62
C ILE A 180 -16.72 -11.10 -11.77
N SER A 181 -16.89 -12.07 -10.88
CA SER A 181 -18.09 -12.29 -10.09
C SER A 181 -17.74 -12.74 -8.66
N GLY A 182 -18.75 -13.02 -7.85
CA GLY A 182 -18.58 -13.63 -6.52
C GLY A 182 -17.84 -14.96 -6.56
N ILE A 183 -17.89 -15.72 -7.68
CA ILE A 183 -17.14 -16.95 -7.87
C ILE A 183 -15.63 -16.63 -7.94
N THR A 184 -15.25 -15.60 -8.69
CA THR A 184 -13.86 -15.12 -8.77
C THR A 184 -13.36 -14.72 -7.40
N LEU A 185 -14.16 -13.94 -6.67
CA LEU A 185 -13.81 -13.46 -5.33
C LEU A 185 -13.59 -14.61 -4.35
N ASN A 186 -14.48 -15.60 -4.33
CA ASN A 186 -14.35 -16.76 -3.46
C ASN A 186 -13.11 -17.62 -3.78
N ARG A 187 -12.78 -17.80 -5.06
CA ARG A 187 -11.55 -18.47 -5.47
C ARG A 187 -10.31 -17.73 -5.00
N PHE A 188 -10.30 -16.40 -5.16
CA PHE A 188 -9.18 -15.56 -4.74
C PHE A 188 -9.04 -15.53 -3.22
N PHE A 189 -10.13 -15.56 -2.50
CA PHE A 189 -10.11 -15.72 -1.04
C PHE A 189 -9.46 -17.03 -0.63
N ALA A 190 -9.85 -18.16 -1.23
CA ALA A 190 -9.26 -19.46 -0.92
C ALA A 190 -7.75 -19.53 -1.26
N LEU A 191 -7.34 -18.92 -2.38
CA LEU A 191 -5.92 -18.81 -2.74
C LEU A 191 -5.15 -17.96 -1.74
N HIS A 192 -5.66 -16.77 -1.39
CA HIS A 192 -5.00 -15.82 -0.50
C HIS A 192 -4.91 -16.30 0.96
N VAL A 193 -5.93 -16.97 1.46
CA VAL A 193 -5.96 -17.37 2.89
C VAL A 193 -5.30 -18.71 3.13
N VAL A 194 -5.28 -19.62 2.13
CA VAL A 194 -4.82 -20.98 2.32
C VAL A 194 -3.66 -21.34 1.39
N ALA A 195 -3.89 -21.37 0.08
CA ALA A 195 -2.99 -22.03 -0.84
C ALA A 195 -1.63 -21.28 -0.98
N LEU A 196 -1.68 -19.98 -1.27
CA LEU A 196 -0.47 -19.19 -1.48
C LEU A 196 0.34 -18.97 -0.18
N PRO A 197 -0.26 -18.71 1.00
CA PRO A 197 0.49 -18.67 2.26
C PRO A 197 1.22 -19.96 2.59
N ILE A 198 0.63 -21.12 2.36
CA ILE A 198 1.30 -22.42 2.59
C ILE A 198 2.51 -22.57 1.65
N VAL A 199 2.35 -22.26 0.36
CA VAL A 199 3.46 -22.30 -0.60
C VAL A 199 4.55 -21.29 -0.24
N LEU A 200 4.16 -20.06 0.14
CA LEU A 200 5.09 -19.02 0.55
C LEU A 200 5.91 -19.44 1.78
N LEU A 201 5.25 -19.97 2.82
CA LEU A 201 5.92 -20.47 4.02
C LEU A 201 6.89 -21.62 3.71
N ALA A 202 6.48 -22.57 2.88
CA ALA A 202 7.34 -23.68 2.46
C ALA A 202 8.59 -23.16 1.72
N LEU A 203 8.44 -22.20 0.81
CA LEU A 203 9.56 -21.58 0.09
C LEU A 203 10.48 -20.79 1.01
N VAL A 204 9.93 -20.06 1.99
CA VAL A 204 10.72 -19.32 2.98
C VAL A 204 11.55 -20.28 3.83
N VAL A 205 10.97 -21.40 4.27
CA VAL A 205 11.72 -22.43 4.99
C VAL A 205 12.86 -22.97 4.14
N LEU A 206 12.62 -23.33 2.87
CA LEU A 206 13.65 -23.81 1.95
C LEU A 206 14.73 -22.76 1.70
N HIS A 207 14.36 -21.48 1.58
CA HIS A 207 15.30 -20.37 1.41
C HIS A 207 16.23 -20.22 2.61
N ILE A 208 15.69 -20.30 3.83
CA ILE A 208 16.48 -20.23 5.07
C ILE A 208 17.36 -21.46 5.24
N LEU A 209 16.84 -22.65 4.97
CA LEU A 209 17.65 -23.89 5.03
C LEU A 209 18.82 -23.83 4.05
N ALA A 210 18.60 -23.41 2.82
CA ALA A 210 19.66 -23.22 1.83
C ALA A 210 20.69 -22.18 2.26
N LEU A 211 20.22 -21.08 2.91
CA LEU A 211 21.10 -20.05 3.47
C LEU A 211 21.99 -20.62 4.59
N HIS A 212 21.44 -21.42 5.49
CA HIS A 212 22.20 -22.02 6.61
C HIS A 212 23.21 -23.05 6.12
N GLU A 213 22.89 -23.80 5.06
CA GLU A 213 23.80 -24.77 4.46
C GLU A 213 25.07 -24.10 3.91
N VAL A 214 24.91 -23.11 3.04
CA VAL A 214 26.07 -22.45 2.38
C VAL A 214 26.64 -21.29 3.17
N GLY A 215 25.89 -20.68 4.08
CA GLY A 215 26.24 -19.50 4.87
C GLY A 215 25.95 -18.18 4.17
N SER A 216 25.80 -17.13 4.99
CA SER A 216 25.53 -15.78 4.53
C SER A 216 26.71 -15.18 3.76
N ASN A 217 26.40 -14.44 2.71
CA ASN A 217 27.37 -13.55 2.07
C ASN A 217 27.65 -12.32 2.95
N ASN A 218 28.66 -11.51 2.61
CA ASN A 218 29.02 -10.29 3.33
C ASN A 218 29.41 -9.16 2.35
N PRO A 219 29.58 -7.92 2.84
CA PRO A 219 29.93 -6.79 2.00
C PRO A 219 31.23 -6.92 1.21
N ASP A 220 32.14 -7.78 1.64
CA ASP A 220 33.43 -8.01 0.97
C ASP A 220 33.44 -9.21 0.02
N GLY A 221 32.39 -10.05 0.04
CA GLY A 221 32.30 -11.24 -0.79
C GLY A 221 33.11 -12.44 -0.25
N VAL A 222 33.68 -12.34 0.95
CA VAL A 222 34.55 -13.37 1.54
C VAL A 222 33.75 -14.59 2.00
N GLU A 223 34.21 -15.79 1.65
CA GLU A 223 33.60 -17.05 2.10
C GLU A 223 34.14 -17.46 3.48
N ILE A 224 33.52 -16.99 4.56
CA ILE A 224 34.02 -17.20 5.93
C ILE A 224 34.10 -18.68 6.32
N LYS A 225 33.25 -19.56 5.79
CA LYS A 225 33.27 -20.99 6.07
C LYS A 225 34.53 -21.71 5.55
N LYS A 226 35.28 -21.10 4.62
CA LYS A 226 36.52 -21.65 4.10
C LYS A 226 37.74 -21.32 4.97
N ASN A 227 37.72 -20.23 5.71
CA ASN A 227 38.82 -19.73 6.53
C ASN A 227 38.53 -20.03 8.00
N LYS A 228 38.92 -21.22 8.46
CA LYS A 228 38.68 -21.70 9.84
C LYS A 228 39.96 -21.73 10.66
N GLY A 229 39.83 -21.43 11.95
CA GLY A 229 40.90 -21.63 12.93
C GLY A 229 41.13 -23.10 13.27
N PRO A 230 42.13 -23.40 14.10
CA PRO A 230 42.43 -24.74 14.59
C PRO A 230 41.27 -25.41 15.31
N ASP A 231 40.38 -24.62 15.92
CA ASP A 231 39.17 -25.03 16.63
C ASP A 231 37.96 -25.32 15.69
N GLY A 232 38.15 -25.13 14.38
CA GLY A 232 37.11 -25.31 13.39
C GLY A 232 36.14 -24.10 13.25
N VAL A 233 36.33 -23.05 14.05
CA VAL A 233 35.52 -21.83 14.01
C VAL A 233 35.95 -20.92 12.86
N PRO A 234 35.03 -20.33 12.10
CA PRO A 234 35.38 -19.34 11.06
C PRO A 234 36.09 -18.14 11.64
N LEU A 235 37.29 -17.80 11.12
CA LEU A 235 38.12 -16.70 11.60
C LEU A 235 37.44 -15.31 11.50
N ASP A 236 36.55 -15.14 10.55
CA ASP A 236 35.79 -13.89 10.30
C ASP A 236 34.30 -14.05 10.67
N GLY A 237 33.99 -15.06 11.46
CA GLY A 237 32.62 -15.32 11.94
C GLY A 237 32.46 -14.96 13.41
N ILE A 238 31.26 -14.51 13.76
CA ILE A 238 30.80 -14.39 15.14
C ILE A 238 29.52 -15.23 15.30
N LYS A 239 29.22 -15.69 16.51
CA LYS A 239 27.97 -16.40 16.78
C LYS A 239 26.79 -15.49 16.46
N PHE A 240 25.79 -16.02 15.78
CA PHE A 240 24.58 -15.27 15.48
C PHE A 240 23.87 -14.87 16.76
N HIS A 241 23.62 -15.83 17.64
CA HIS A 241 23.10 -15.52 18.97
C HIS A 241 24.25 -15.52 20.01
N PRO A 242 24.38 -14.47 20.84
CA PRO A 242 23.47 -13.35 21.03
C PRO A 242 23.72 -12.12 20.13
N TYR A 243 24.88 -12.02 19.47
CA TYR A 243 25.34 -10.76 18.85
C TYR A 243 24.39 -10.21 17.80
N TYR A 244 24.09 -10.99 16.75
CA TYR A 244 23.15 -10.55 15.71
C TYR A 244 21.70 -10.56 16.18
N SER A 245 21.33 -11.44 17.11
CA SER A 245 19.98 -11.40 17.69
C SER A 245 19.68 -10.05 18.38
N VAL A 246 20.65 -9.50 19.11
CA VAL A 246 20.52 -8.18 19.76
C VAL A 246 20.58 -7.06 18.73
N HIS A 247 21.44 -7.20 17.71
CA HIS A 247 21.53 -6.26 16.61
C HIS A 247 20.22 -6.18 15.80
N ASP A 248 19.59 -7.33 15.54
CA ASP A 248 18.30 -7.41 14.86
C ASP A 248 17.17 -6.76 15.67
N VAL A 249 17.15 -6.94 17.02
CA VAL A 249 16.17 -6.25 17.88
C VAL A 249 16.27 -4.73 17.75
N GLN A 250 17.50 -4.19 17.70
CA GLN A 250 17.69 -2.75 17.46
C GLN A 250 17.17 -2.32 16.09
N GLY A 251 17.46 -3.10 15.04
CA GLY A 251 16.96 -2.82 13.68
C GLY A 251 15.44 -2.89 13.59
N ILE A 252 14.83 -3.91 14.24
CA ILE A 252 13.39 -4.07 14.34
C ILE A 252 12.73 -2.86 15.01
N ALA A 253 13.31 -2.33 16.09
CA ALA A 253 12.79 -1.14 16.75
C ALA A 253 12.73 0.07 15.81
N VAL A 254 13.76 0.28 14.99
CA VAL A 254 13.79 1.33 13.97
C VAL A 254 12.75 1.09 12.88
N PHE A 255 12.66 -0.13 12.38
CA PHE A 255 11.66 -0.50 11.36
C PHE A 255 10.23 -0.27 11.88
N LEU A 256 9.93 -0.73 13.09
CA LEU A 256 8.61 -0.56 13.70
C LEU A 256 8.28 0.92 13.92
N PHE A 257 9.26 1.77 14.25
CA PHE A 257 9.03 3.22 14.38
C PHE A 257 8.50 3.82 13.06
N PHE A 258 9.11 3.51 11.92
CA PHE A 258 8.64 3.98 10.62
C PHE A 258 7.33 3.31 10.19
N PHE A 259 7.21 2.00 10.38
CA PHE A 259 6.00 1.25 10.06
C PHE A 259 4.78 1.77 10.83
N CYS A 260 4.91 1.93 12.15
CA CYS A 260 3.86 2.49 12.99
C CYS A 260 3.61 3.96 12.68
N GLY A 261 4.64 4.73 12.34
CA GLY A 261 4.47 6.10 11.87
C GLY A 261 3.54 6.19 10.66
N ILE A 262 3.74 5.36 9.66
CA ILE A 262 2.84 5.28 8.49
C ILE A 262 1.46 4.79 8.91
N LEU A 263 1.38 3.67 9.61
CA LEU A 263 0.13 3.03 10.02
C LEU A 263 -0.78 3.98 10.82
N PHE A 264 -0.22 4.72 11.77
CA PHE A 264 -1.01 5.57 12.65
C PHE A 264 -1.22 6.99 12.11
N PHE A 265 -0.40 7.51 11.21
CA PHE A 265 -0.50 8.90 10.75
C PHE A 265 -0.79 9.06 9.27
N ALA A 266 -0.40 8.11 8.42
CA ALA A 266 -0.57 8.18 6.98
C ALA A 266 -0.83 6.81 6.30
N PRO A 267 -1.84 6.01 6.73
CA PRO A 267 -2.03 4.64 6.22
C PRO A 267 -2.35 4.56 4.73
N GLU A 268 -2.90 5.61 4.15
CA GLU A 268 -3.20 5.70 2.72
C GLU A 268 -2.01 6.20 1.89
N MET A 269 -1.04 6.87 2.54
CA MET A 269 0.11 7.50 1.86
C MET A 269 -0.32 8.37 0.66
N GLY A 270 -1.38 9.18 0.83
CA GLY A 270 -1.89 10.05 -0.23
C GLY A 270 -2.43 9.28 -1.43
N GLY A 271 -3.09 8.16 -1.21
CA GLY A 271 -3.63 7.28 -2.26
C GLY A 271 -2.63 6.30 -2.86
N PHE A 272 -1.37 6.30 -2.39
CA PHE A 272 -0.32 5.44 -2.94
C PHE A 272 -0.36 4.00 -2.36
N PHE A 273 -0.72 3.85 -1.07
CA PHE A 273 -0.89 2.56 -0.42
C PHE A 273 -2.33 2.06 -0.50
N LEU A 274 -3.30 2.97 -0.37
CA LEU A 274 -4.72 2.69 -0.54
C LEU A 274 -5.29 3.75 -1.49
N GLU A 275 -5.64 3.31 -2.69
CA GLU A 275 -6.15 4.19 -3.74
C GLU A 275 -7.54 4.72 -3.42
N TYR A 276 -7.77 5.98 -3.72
CA TYR A 276 -9.02 6.65 -3.40
C TYR A 276 -10.25 6.00 -4.05
N ALA A 277 -10.14 5.57 -5.30
CA ALA A 277 -11.23 4.89 -5.99
C ALA A 277 -11.62 3.54 -5.36
N ASN A 278 -10.75 2.96 -4.52
CA ASN A 278 -11.05 1.71 -3.83
C ASN A 278 -11.90 1.90 -2.55
N PHE A 279 -12.25 3.15 -2.20
CA PHE A 279 -13.28 3.48 -1.22
C PHE A 279 -14.70 3.63 -1.82
N GLU A 280 -14.86 3.31 -3.10
CA GLU A 280 -16.17 3.06 -3.73
C GLU A 280 -16.34 1.55 -3.91
N GLU A 281 -17.51 1.03 -3.59
CA GLU A 281 -17.88 -0.36 -3.83
C GLU A 281 -17.81 -0.70 -5.33
N ALA A 282 -17.37 -1.91 -5.66
CA ALA A 282 -17.19 -2.37 -7.02
C ALA A 282 -18.48 -2.27 -7.85
N ASN A 283 -18.40 -1.57 -8.96
CA ASN A 283 -19.47 -1.46 -9.96
C ASN A 283 -18.94 -1.84 -11.34
N GLY A 284 -19.29 -3.02 -11.83
CA GLY A 284 -18.87 -3.52 -13.13
C GLY A 284 -19.42 -2.74 -14.34
N LEU A 285 -20.41 -1.84 -14.12
CA LEU A 285 -20.99 -0.98 -15.17
C LEU A 285 -20.36 0.41 -15.23
N LYS A 286 -19.49 0.77 -14.24
CA LYS A 286 -18.87 2.08 -14.14
C LYS A 286 -17.35 1.92 -14.11
N THR A 287 -16.70 2.05 -15.25
CA THR A 287 -15.24 2.00 -15.35
C THR A 287 -14.62 3.27 -14.73
N PRO A 288 -13.61 3.15 -13.82
CA PRO A 288 -12.85 4.29 -13.35
C PRO A 288 -12.10 4.98 -14.50
N GLU A 289 -11.92 6.29 -14.42
CA GLU A 289 -11.23 7.08 -15.44
C GLU A 289 -9.77 6.64 -15.62
N HIS A 290 -9.13 6.25 -14.53
CA HIS A 290 -7.78 5.74 -14.54
C HIS A 290 -7.68 4.43 -13.75
N ILE A 291 -7.20 3.35 -14.40
CA ILE A 291 -6.96 2.06 -13.78
C ILE A 291 -5.45 1.82 -13.74
N ALA A 292 -4.88 1.76 -12.55
CA ALA A 292 -3.50 1.37 -12.35
C ALA A 292 -3.43 0.24 -11.30
N PRO A 293 -2.49 -0.71 -11.41
CA PRO A 293 -2.24 -1.65 -10.34
C PRO A 293 -1.58 -0.96 -9.16
N VAL A 294 -1.61 -1.60 -7.99
CA VAL A 294 -0.92 -1.11 -6.78
C VAL A 294 0.57 -0.85 -7.09
N TRP A 295 1.14 0.17 -6.48
CA TRP A 295 2.45 0.76 -6.79
C TRP A 295 3.60 -0.25 -6.96
N TYR A 296 3.62 -1.33 -6.23
CA TYR A 296 4.69 -2.34 -6.32
C TYR A 296 4.63 -3.21 -7.58
N PHE A 297 3.54 -3.19 -8.35
CA PHE A 297 3.43 -3.80 -9.66
C PHE A 297 3.70 -2.83 -10.81
N THR A 298 3.66 -1.55 -10.54
CA THR A 298 3.73 -0.51 -11.57
C THR A 298 5.01 -0.50 -12.40
N PRO A 299 6.21 -0.89 -11.90
CA PRO A 299 7.38 -1.02 -12.76
C PRO A 299 7.17 -2.00 -13.91
N PHE A 300 6.59 -3.15 -13.63
CA PHE A 300 6.30 -4.20 -14.62
C PHE A 300 5.12 -3.81 -15.52
N TYR A 301 4.10 -3.15 -14.95
CA TYR A 301 2.97 -2.60 -15.71
C TYR A 301 3.40 -1.52 -16.70
N SER A 302 4.39 -0.70 -16.36
CA SER A 302 4.99 0.25 -17.30
C SER A 302 5.67 -0.43 -18.47
N VAL A 303 6.38 -1.54 -18.25
CA VAL A 303 6.97 -2.35 -19.31
C VAL A 303 5.89 -2.86 -20.27
N LEU A 304 4.76 -3.36 -19.74
CA LEU A 304 3.62 -3.78 -20.55
C LEU A 304 3.11 -2.64 -21.44
N ARG A 305 2.88 -1.45 -20.84
CA ARG A 305 2.32 -0.28 -21.55
C ARG A 305 3.29 0.38 -22.53
N ALA A 306 4.60 0.20 -22.33
CA ALA A 306 5.63 0.73 -23.24
C ALA A 306 5.61 0.07 -24.62
N VAL A 307 5.03 -1.13 -24.74
CA VAL A 307 4.94 -1.91 -25.98
C VAL A 307 3.54 -1.75 -26.58
N PRO A 308 3.40 -1.23 -27.82
CA PRO A 308 2.08 -0.96 -28.40
C PRO A 308 1.24 -2.20 -28.70
N ASP A 309 1.88 -3.33 -29.03
CA ASP A 309 1.20 -4.60 -29.33
C ASP A 309 0.88 -5.35 -28.03
N LYS A 310 -0.37 -5.81 -27.87
CA LYS A 310 -0.84 -6.47 -26.64
C LYS A 310 -0.11 -7.77 -26.32
N PHE A 311 0.14 -8.60 -27.32
CA PHE A 311 0.81 -9.88 -27.11
C PHE A 311 2.27 -9.67 -26.72
N TRP A 312 3.00 -8.85 -27.46
CA TRP A 312 4.39 -8.54 -27.13
C TRP A 312 4.50 -7.76 -25.82
N GLY A 313 3.56 -6.87 -25.52
CA GLY A 313 3.48 -6.22 -24.21
C GLY A 313 3.38 -7.23 -23.06
N PHE A 314 2.49 -8.22 -23.19
CA PHE A 314 2.37 -9.32 -22.22
C PHE A 314 3.65 -10.16 -22.14
N VAL A 315 4.27 -10.49 -23.28
CA VAL A 315 5.54 -11.25 -23.31
C VAL A 315 6.65 -10.49 -22.59
N PHE A 316 6.84 -9.19 -22.87
CA PHE A 316 7.85 -8.38 -22.18
C PHE A 316 7.55 -8.21 -20.70
N PHE A 317 6.30 -8.04 -20.32
CA PHE A 317 5.88 -8.06 -18.91
C PHE A 317 6.29 -9.37 -18.24
N ALA A 318 5.93 -10.51 -18.80
CA ALA A 318 6.27 -11.82 -18.24
C ALA A 318 7.79 -12.04 -18.14
N ILE A 319 8.54 -11.71 -19.22
CA ILE A 319 10.01 -11.81 -19.22
C ILE A 319 10.61 -10.87 -18.17
N SER A 320 10.07 -9.68 -17.95
CA SER A 320 10.61 -8.75 -16.94
C SER A 320 10.57 -9.32 -15.52
N VAL A 321 9.58 -10.16 -15.21
CA VAL A 321 9.48 -10.87 -13.92
C VAL A 321 10.38 -12.10 -13.87
N VAL A 322 10.56 -12.81 -14.99
CA VAL A 322 11.26 -14.09 -15.04
C VAL A 322 12.76 -13.93 -15.27
N ILE A 323 13.21 -12.93 -16.04
CA ILE A 323 14.64 -12.79 -16.40
C ILE A 323 15.60 -12.72 -15.19
N PRO A 324 15.23 -12.14 -14.02
CA PRO A 324 16.10 -12.14 -12.85
C PRO A 324 16.46 -13.54 -12.33
N PHE A 325 15.68 -14.59 -12.63
CA PHE A 325 16.04 -15.97 -12.29
C PHE A 325 17.37 -16.38 -12.92
N ALA A 326 17.65 -15.92 -14.13
CA ALA A 326 18.87 -16.27 -14.87
C ALA A 326 20.14 -15.54 -14.38
N LEU A 327 20.00 -14.58 -13.45
CA LEU A 327 21.09 -13.71 -12.98
C LEU A 327 22.37 -14.47 -12.56
N PRO A 328 22.31 -15.61 -11.81
CA PRO A 328 23.50 -16.35 -11.41
C PRO A 328 24.38 -16.79 -12.58
N TRP A 329 23.80 -17.05 -13.73
CA TRP A 329 24.48 -17.52 -14.94
C TRP A 329 24.82 -16.42 -15.94
N LEU A 330 24.12 -15.30 -15.89
CA LEU A 330 24.38 -14.13 -16.74
C LEU A 330 25.62 -13.36 -16.29
N ASP A 331 25.80 -13.20 -14.97
CA ASP A 331 26.94 -12.45 -14.42
C ASP A 331 28.23 -13.27 -14.41
N ARG A 332 29.12 -12.99 -15.34
CA ARG A 332 30.38 -13.69 -15.56
C ARG A 332 31.60 -13.07 -14.85
N ASN A 333 31.43 -11.96 -14.12
CA ASN A 333 32.52 -11.36 -13.36
C ASN A 333 32.90 -12.27 -12.18
N PRO A 334 34.19 -12.59 -11.93
CA PRO A 334 34.59 -13.40 -10.78
C PRO A 334 34.40 -12.68 -9.44
N VAL A 335 34.46 -11.36 -9.42
CA VAL A 335 34.26 -10.51 -8.23
C VAL A 335 32.79 -10.44 -7.88
N ARG A 336 32.44 -10.68 -6.60
CA ARG A 336 31.04 -10.66 -6.12
C ARG A 336 30.58 -9.25 -5.75
N SER A 337 31.30 -8.63 -4.81
CA SER A 337 30.88 -7.39 -4.20
C SER A 337 31.17 -6.17 -5.08
N TRP A 338 30.18 -5.28 -5.20
CA TRP A 338 30.31 -4.01 -5.90
C TRP A 338 31.41 -3.10 -5.33
N ARG A 339 31.85 -3.34 -4.08
CA ARG A 339 32.99 -2.62 -3.47
C ARG A 339 34.25 -2.77 -4.28
N TYR A 340 34.45 -3.96 -4.84
CA TYR A 340 35.65 -4.36 -5.57
C TYR A 340 35.43 -4.43 -7.09
N ARG A 341 34.17 -4.27 -7.55
CA ARG A 341 33.84 -4.18 -8.97
C ARG A 341 34.22 -2.83 -9.56
N GLY A 342 34.41 -2.82 -10.87
CA GLY A 342 34.76 -1.64 -11.64
C GLY A 342 33.63 -0.63 -11.79
N MET A 343 33.92 0.47 -12.46
CA MET A 343 32.99 1.57 -12.69
C MET A 343 31.83 1.13 -13.59
N LEU A 344 32.07 0.24 -14.56
CA LEU A 344 31.05 -0.25 -15.47
C LEU A 344 29.91 -0.95 -14.71
N ASN A 345 30.23 -1.84 -13.76
CA ASN A 345 29.23 -2.49 -12.93
C ASN A 345 28.39 -1.50 -12.12
N ARG A 346 29.04 -0.49 -11.52
CA ARG A 346 28.36 0.52 -10.73
C ARG A 346 27.39 1.34 -11.57
N VAL A 347 27.81 1.76 -12.76
CA VAL A 347 26.95 2.50 -13.70
C VAL A 347 25.78 1.65 -14.16
N MET A 348 26.02 0.40 -14.58
CA MET A 348 24.96 -0.50 -15.04
C MET A 348 23.93 -0.78 -13.93
N LEU A 349 24.37 -1.00 -12.69
CA LEU A 349 23.49 -1.22 -11.55
C LEU A 349 22.65 0.04 -11.24
N LEU A 350 23.29 1.21 -11.23
CA LEU A 350 22.58 2.47 -10.97
C LEU A 350 21.54 2.80 -12.06
N LEU A 351 21.89 2.58 -13.34
CA LEU A 351 20.98 2.77 -14.47
C LEU A 351 19.79 1.80 -14.38
N PHE A 352 20.04 0.54 -14.01
CA PHE A 352 18.98 -0.45 -13.80
C PHE A 352 18.03 -0.02 -12.69
N VAL A 353 18.54 0.37 -11.53
CA VAL A 353 17.73 0.81 -10.39
C VAL A 353 16.97 2.09 -10.72
N ALA A 354 17.60 3.07 -11.34
CA ALA A 354 16.95 4.31 -11.78
C ALA A 354 15.82 4.01 -12.77
N SER A 355 16.07 3.14 -13.76
CA SER A 355 15.05 2.73 -14.73
C SER A 355 13.87 2.02 -14.06
N PHE A 356 14.13 1.14 -13.09
CA PHE A 356 13.09 0.46 -12.33
C PHE A 356 12.21 1.42 -11.53
N ILE A 357 12.82 2.40 -10.86
CA ILE A 357 12.09 3.43 -10.09
C ILE A 357 11.27 4.32 -11.03
N ILE A 358 11.87 4.79 -12.13
CA ILE A 358 11.16 5.63 -13.12
C ILE A 358 9.97 4.87 -13.72
N LEU A 359 10.14 3.60 -14.08
CA LEU A 359 9.05 2.76 -14.56
C LEU A 359 7.94 2.63 -13.50
N GLY A 360 8.31 2.51 -12.22
CA GLY A 360 7.35 2.51 -11.11
C GLY A 360 6.50 3.78 -11.07
N VAL A 361 7.15 4.93 -11.18
CA VAL A 361 6.48 6.24 -11.22
C VAL A 361 5.55 6.37 -12.44
N LEU A 362 6.06 6.00 -13.62
CA LEU A 362 5.29 6.09 -14.87
C LEU A 362 4.09 5.14 -14.89
N GLY A 363 4.16 4.02 -14.18
CA GLY A 363 3.09 3.04 -14.10
C GLY A 363 1.86 3.50 -13.32
N VAL A 364 2.03 4.43 -12.39
CA VAL A 364 0.92 5.06 -11.65
C VAL A 364 0.24 6.14 -12.48
N LYS A 365 0.95 6.79 -13.42
CA LYS A 365 0.45 7.94 -14.16
C LYS A 365 -0.22 7.55 -15.47
N SER A 366 -1.19 8.36 -15.91
CA SER A 366 -1.82 8.24 -17.21
C SER A 366 -0.78 8.35 -18.33
N PRO A 367 -0.86 7.56 -19.40
CA PRO A 367 0.11 7.59 -20.50
C PRO A 367 -0.04 8.88 -21.31
N THR A 368 1.09 9.58 -21.52
CA THR A 368 1.24 10.62 -22.54
C THR A 368 2.30 10.20 -23.55
N PRO A 369 2.41 10.81 -24.74
CA PRO A 369 3.48 10.49 -25.69
C PRO A 369 4.88 10.55 -25.05
N GLU A 370 5.17 11.61 -24.28
CA GLU A 370 6.47 11.81 -23.63
C GLU A 370 6.73 10.75 -22.54
N ARG A 371 5.73 10.46 -21.72
CA ARG A 371 5.81 9.41 -20.67
C ARG A 371 6.01 8.04 -21.29
N THR A 372 5.36 7.77 -22.44
CA THR A 372 5.51 6.51 -23.18
C THR A 372 6.92 6.35 -23.72
N VAL A 373 7.51 7.37 -24.35
CA VAL A 373 8.90 7.34 -24.83
C VAL A 373 9.87 7.11 -23.67
N LEU A 374 9.69 7.80 -22.54
CA LEU A 374 10.52 7.60 -21.37
C LEU A 374 10.41 6.18 -20.81
N ALA A 375 9.19 5.61 -20.78
CA ALA A 375 8.97 4.23 -20.38
C ALA A 375 9.66 3.23 -21.33
N GLN A 376 9.66 3.48 -22.63
CA GLN A 376 10.36 2.67 -23.62
C GLN A 376 11.88 2.70 -23.40
N ILE A 377 12.46 3.88 -23.18
CA ILE A 377 13.89 4.04 -22.88
C ILE A 377 14.26 3.27 -21.60
N CYS A 378 13.50 3.44 -20.52
CA CYS A 378 13.75 2.74 -19.27
C CYS A 378 13.56 1.21 -19.40
N THR A 379 12.60 0.76 -20.20
CA THR A 379 12.40 -0.65 -20.54
C THR A 379 13.60 -1.24 -21.27
N ILE A 380 14.16 -0.52 -22.24
CA ILE A 380 15.39 -0.93 -22.93
C ILE A 380 16.54 -1.08 -21.93
N PHE A 381 16.78 -0.10 -21.05
CA PHE A 381 17.83 -0.18 -20.04
C PHE A 381 17.60 -1.33 -19.06
N TYR A 382 16.36 -1.59 -18.65
CA TYR A 382 16.02 -2.75 -17.83
C TYR A 382 16.47 -4.06 -18.46
N PHE A 383 16.10 -4.29 -19.72
CA PHE A 383 16.47 -5.52 -20.42
C PHE A 383 17.95 -5.59 -20.81
N VAL A 384 18.58 -4.48 -21.19
CA VAL A 384 20.01 -4.40 -21.48
C VAL A 384 20.84 -4.80 -20.25
N PHE A 385 20.43 -4.42 -19.05
CA PHE A 385 21.10 -4.85 -17.83
C PHE A 385 21.27 -6.37 -17.78
N PHE A 386 20.22 -7.15 -18.03
CA PHE A 386 20.25 -8.62 -17.99
C PHE A 386 20.83 -9.22 -19.29
N LEU A 387 20.28 -8.86 -20.43
CA LEU A 387 20.61 -9.51 -21.70
C LEU A 387 22.07 -9.25 -22.13
N ALA A 388 22.59 -8.07 -21.88
CA ALA A 388 23.99 -7.73 -22.16
C ALA A 388 24.95 -8.07 -21.01
N MET A 389 24.44 -8.55 -19.86
CA MET A 389 25.25 -8.87 -18.68
C MET A 389 26.42 -9.82 -18.94
N PRO A 390 26.27 -10.90 -19.75
CA PRO A 390 27.38 -11.81 -20.05
C PRO A 390 28.62 -11.12 -20.67
N TRP A 391 28.41 -9.98 -21.35
CA TRP A 391 29.45 -9.21 -21.99
C TRP A 391 29.97 -8.10 -21.09
N TRP A 392 29.11 -7.20 -20.60
CA TRP A 392 29.55 -6.06 -19.80
C TRP A 392 30.12 -6.49 -18.45
N SER A 393 29.59 -7.57 -17.82
CA SER A 393 30.15 -8.08 -16.55
C SER A 393 31.54 -8.67 -16.72
N LYS A 394 31.83 -9.30 -17.88
CA LYS A 394 33.15 -9.81 -18.22
C LYS A 394 34.16 -8.67 -18.54
N MET A 395 33.67 -7.57 -19.10
CA MET A 395 34.48 -6.40 -19.42
C MET A 395 34.80 -5.53 -18.18
N ASP A 396 33.98 -5.64 -17.13
CA ASP A 396 34.14 -4.85 -15.91
C ASP A 396 35.42 -5.24 -15.18
N ARG A 397 36.34 -4.28 -15.05
CA ARG A 397 37.61 -4.45 -14.40
C ARG A 397 37.56 -3.93 -12.97
N GLY A 398 37.48 -4.84 -12.02
CA GLY A 398 37.52 -4.56 -10.59
C GLY A 398 38.86 -4.92 -9.96
N THR A 399 38.93 -4.76 -8.64
CA THR A 399 40.07 -5.23 -7.79
C THR A 399 39.72 -6.58 -7.18
N ALA A 400 40.71 -7.35 -6.75
CA ALA A 400 40.47 -8.62 -6.07
C ALA A 400 39.78 -8.40 -4.73
N GLU A 401 38.87 -9.32 -4.39
CA GLU A 401 38.26 -9.38 -3.06
C GLU A 401 39.34 -9.72 -2.02
N PRO A 402 39.30 -9.17 -0.79
CA PRO A 402 40.26 -9.45 0.24
C PRO A 402 40.19 -10.91 0.73
N ASP A 403 41.28 -11.47 1.21
CA ASP A 403 41.32 -12.81 1.78
C ASP A 403 40.56 -12.92 3.12
N ARG A 404 40.43 -11.82 3.84
CA ARG A 404 39.78 -11.69 5.15
C ARG A 404 38.75 -10.56 5.11
N VAL A 405 37.72 -10.72 5.91
CA VAL A 405 36.69 -9.69 6.08
C VAL A 405 37.30 -8.41 6.65
N THR A 406 37.05 -7.29 5.98
CA THR A 406 37.48 -5.99 6.46
C THR A 406 36.43 -5.44 7.46
N MET A 407 36.96 -4.92 8.58
CA MET A 407 36.14 -4.17 9.53
C MET A 407 36.04 -2.69 9.15
N ASP A 408 36.36 -2.35 7.89
CA ASP A 408 36.26 -0.99 7.37
C ASP A 408 34.87 -0.45 7.65
N GLY A 409 34.86 0.29 8.73
CA GLY A 409 33.76 0.97 9.33
C GLY A 409 32.46 0.85 8.58
N GLY A 410 31.65 -0.10 8.94
CA GLY A 410 30.23 0.01 8.63
C GLY A 410 29.89 1.47 8.90
N MET A 411 29.26 2.15 7.94
CA MET A 411 28.93 3.57 8.15
C MET A 411 28.39 3.69 9.58
N PRO A 412 28.89 4.63 10.40
CA PRO A 412 28.38 4.81 11.73
C PRO A 412 26.85 4.77 11.68
N PHE A 413 26.22 4.12 12.62
CA PHE A 413 24.75 3.93 12.64
C PHE A 413 23.98 5.19 12.19
N TRP A 414 24.43 6.36 12.64
CA TRP A 414 23.83 7.65 12.26
C TRP A 414 24.01 8.00 10.77
N LYS A 415 25.11 7.65 10.15
CA LYS A 415 25.29 7.83 8.70
C LYS A 415 24.45 6.80 7.91
N SER A 416 24.30 5.59 8.43
CA SER A 416 23.42 4.57 7.84
C SER A 416 21.95 4.98 7.98
N LEU A 417 21.56 5.52 9.14
CA LEU A 417 20.21 6.05 9.39
C LEU A 417 19.96 7.30 8.51
N ALA A 418 20.92 8.21 8.40
CA ALA A 418 20.83 9.36 7.52
C ALA A 418 20.75 8.96 6.04
N THR A 419 21.47 7.91 5.63
CA THR A 419 21.36 7.34 4.27
C THR A 419 20.02 6.69 4.05
N LEU A 420 19.46 5.95 5.02
CA LEU A 420 18.09 5.42 4.97
C LEU A 420 17.04 6.54 4.97
N ALA A 421 17.20 7.54 5.83
CA ALA A 421 16.33 8.71 5.85
C ALA A 421 16.41 9.48 4.52
N LEU A 422 17.61 9.60 3.92
CA LEU A 422 17.80 10.22 2.60
C LEU A 422 17.22 9.33 1.48
N VAL A 423 17.42 8.02 1.52
CA VAL A 423 16.82 7.07 0.56
C VAL A 423 15.31 7.01 0.77
N GLY A 424 14.84 7.01 2.01
CA GLY A 424 13.43 7.17 2.35
C GLY A 424 12.89 8.50 1.86
N ALA A 425 13.54 9.62 2.16
CA ALA A 425 13.15 10.94 1.68
C ALA A 425 13.18 11.02 0.14
N LEU A 426 14.18 10.45 -0.51
CA LEU A 426 14.26 10.38 -1.98
C LEU A 426 13.24 9.41 -2.57
N ALA A 427 12.86 8.35 -1.87
CA ALA A 427 11.75 7.47 -2.24
C ALA A 427 10.39 8.12 -1.97
N PHE A 428 10.29 8.99 -0.95
CA PHE A 428 9.08 9.71 -0.56
C PHE A 428 8.99 11.14 -1.12
N LEU A 429 10.10 11.77 -1.56
CA LEU A 429 10.09 13.05 -2.27
C LEU A 429 9.26 13.00 -3.58
N PRO A 430 9.30 11.91 -4.36
CA PRO A 430 8.36 11.74 -5.45
C PRO A 430 6.90 11.68 -5.01
N LEU A 431 6.58 11.37 -3.74
CA LEU A 431 5.18 11.25 -3.29
C LEU A 431 4.43 12.59 -3.30
N LYS A 432 5.10 13.74 -3.08
CA LYS A 432 4.51 15.04 -3.38
C LYS A 432 4.52 15.41 -4.88
N VAL A 433 5.46 14.85 -5.65
CA VAL A 433 5.61 15.06 -7.11
C VAL A 433 4.87 13.97 -7.90
N VAL A 434 4.72 12.78 -7.31
CA VAL A 434 4.08 11.57 -7.85
C VAL A 434 2.76 11.29 -7.14
N GLY A 435 2.24 12.22 -6.33
CA GLY A 435 0.91 12.08 -5.76
C GLY A 435 0.02 11.43 -6.82
N ALA A 436 -0.70 10.36 -6.48
CA ALA A 436 -1.73 9.84 -7.35
C ALA A 436 -2.38 11.08 -7.95
N GLU A 437 -2.40 11.20 -9.28
CA GLU A 437 -3.15 12.28 -9.92
C GLU A 437 -4.46 12.25 -9.18
N SER A 438 -4.83 13.34 -8.49
CA SER A 438 -6.03 13.35 -7.65
C SER A 438 -7.10 12.72 -8.52
N ALA A 439 -7.66 11.59 -8.10
CA ALA A 439 -8.62 10.85 -8.93
C ALA A 439 -9.81 11.73 -9.29
N TYR A 440 -9.84 12.94 -8.72
CA TYR A 440 -10.91 13.91 -8.89
C TYR A 440 -10.32 15.30 -9.04
N ASP A 441 -10.28 15.72 -10.28
CA ASP A 441 -10.08 17.09 -10.69
C ASP A 441 -11.38 17.88 -10.36
N CYS A 442 -11.25 19.11 -9.89
CA CYS A 442 -12.36 20.03 -9.73
C CYS A 442 -12.80 20.65 -11.09
N GLY A 443 -12.62 19.93 -12.17
CA GLY A 443 -12.99 20.33 -13.52
C GLY A 443 -12.17 21.52 -14.00
N THR A 444 -12.85 22.62 -14.35
CA THR A 444 -12.19 23.86 -14.78
C THR A 444 -11.71 24.73 -13.61
N MET A 445 -11.96 24.29 -12.37
CA MET A 445 -11.59 25.00 -11.15
C MET A 445 -10.39 24.35 -10.46
N VAL A 446 -9.64 25.14 -9.70
CA VAL A 446 -8.75 24.60 -8.67
C VAL A 446 -9.60 24.25 -7.46
N CYS A 447 -9.42 23.05 -6.88
CA CYS A 447 -10.11 22.69 -5.65
C CYS A 447 -9.73 23.66 -4.53
N ASP A 448 -10.72 24.14 -3.79
CA ASP A 448 -10.50 25.00 -2.62
C ASP A 448 -9.83 24.19 -1.51
N ALA A 449 -8.88 24.79 -0.81
CA ALA A 449 -8.20 24.15 0.30
C ALA A 449 -9.19 23.81 1.42
N PHE A 450 -9.07 22.62 1.98
CA PHE A 450 -9.87 22.15 3.10
C PHE A 450 -9.00 21.33 4.07
N GLU A 451 -9.15 21.59 5.34
CA GLU A 451 -8.50 20.78 6.39
C GLU A 451 -9.56 20.31 7.38
N ALA A 452 -9.79 19.00 7.42
CA ALA A 452 -10.76 18.39 8.33
C ALA A 452 -10.22 18.36 9.75
N ASP A 453 -10.97 18.88 10.70
CA ASP A 453 -10.68 18.77 12.13
C ASP A 453 -11.66 17.79 12.81
N PRO A 454 -11.27 16.52 13.03
CA PRO A 454 -12.11 15.53 13.69
C PRO A 454 -12.29 15.80 15.19
N THR A 455 -11.63 16.82 15.76
CA THR A 455 -11.70 17.20 17.19
C THR A 455 -12.61 18.38 17.44
N ASP A 456 -13.03 19.12 16.39
CA ASP A 456 -13.99 20.23 16.50
C ASP A 456 -15.43 19.70 16.66
N GLN A 457 -15.78 19.31 17.90
CA GLN A 457 -17.10 18.79 18.25
C GLN A 457 -18.26 19.69 17.82
N PRO A 458 -18.23 21.03 18.05
CA PRO A 458 -19.29 21.92 17.58
C PRO A 458 -19.48 21.88 16.05
N SER A 459 -18.41 21.87 15.26
CA SER A 459 -18.45 21.74 13.81
C SER A 459 -19.09 20.42 13.40
N LEU A 460 -18.65 19.31 13.98
CA LEU A 460 -19.21 17.97 13.68
C LEU A 460 -20.69 17.87 14.01
N GLN A 461 -21.16 18.48 15.12
CA GLN A 461 -22.58 18.50 15.50
C GLN A 461 -23.42 19.32 14.51
N ARG A 462 -22.95 20.52 14.10
CA ARG A 462 -23.64 21.34 13.09
C ARG A 462 -23.66 20.63 11.72
N GLY A 463 -22.54 19.99 11.34
CA GLY A 463 -22.45 19.19 10.12
C GLY A 463 -23.41 18.00 10.11
N ALA A 464 -23.54 17.30 11.24
CA ALA A 464 -24.50 16.19 11.40
C ALA A 464 -25.95 16.68 11.25
N ALA A 465 -26.28 17.85 11.82
CA ALA A 465 -27.60 18.44 11.70
C ALA A 465 -27.91 18.86 10.24
N LEU A 466 -26.94 19.43 9.52
CA LEU A 466 -27.08 19.77 8.09
C LEU A 466 -27.26 18.51 7.24
N TYR A 467 -26.47 17.46 7.50
CA TYR A 467 -26.60 16.18 6.80
C TYR A 467 -28.00 15.57 7.01
N ALA A 468 -28.47 15.50 8.27
CA ALA A 468 -29.77 14.92 8.58
C ALA A 468 -30.91 15.71 7.91
N SER A 469 -30.81 17.05 7.88
CA SER A 469 -31.87 17.93 7.36
C SER A 469 -31.91 18.03 5.83
N TYR A 470 -30.76 18.00 5.16
CA TYR A 470 -30.67 18.30 3.71
C TYR A 470 -30.20 17.12 2.85
N CYS A 471 -29.48 16.15 3.42
CA CYS A 471 -28.82 15.11 2.63
C CYS A 471 -29.41 13.71 2.86
N MET A 472 -29.80 13.39 4.10
CA MET A 472 -30.19 12.02 4.50
C MET A 472 -31.44 11.52 3.76
N GLY A 473 -32.32 12.40 3.30
CA GLY A 473 -33.49 12.02 2.51
C GLY A 473 -33.15 11.29 1.19
N CYS A 474 -31.98 11.61 0.61
CA CYS A 474 -31.51 11.02 -0.64
C CYS A 474 -30.25 10.16 -0.48
N HIS A 475 -29.39 10.46 0.47
CA HIS A 475 -28.09 9.82 0.66
C HIS A 475 -27.99 9.12 2.01
N SER A 476 -27.72 7.84 2.00
CA SER A 476 -27.42 7.06 3.22
C SER A 476 -25.98 7.27 3.68
N LEU A 477 -25.70 6.97 4.96
CA LEU A 477 -24.42 6.63 5.53
C LEU A 477 -24.45 5.16 5.94
N GLN A 478 -24.56 4.26 4.95
CA GLN A 478 -24.94 2.85 5.15
C GLN A 478 -23.93 2.02 5.95
N TYR A 479 -22.74 2.55 6.22
CA TYR A 479 -21.73 1.90 7.05
C TYR A 479 -21.55 2.59 8.41
N SER A 480 -22.34 3.63 8.74
CA SER A 480 -22.33 4.33 10.02
C SER A 480 -23.55 3.98 10.86
N ARG A 481 -23.39 3.87 12.19
CA ARG A 481 -24.49 3.62 13.13
C ARG A 481 -24.88 4.88 13.86
N HIS A 482 -26.17 5.09 14.07
CA HIS A 482 -26.70 6.25 14.80
C HIS A 482 -26.10 6.37 16.21
N ASN A 483 -26.06 5.28 16.99
CA ASN A 483 -25.46 5.30 18.35
C ASN A 483 -23.98 5.61 18.36
N ARG A 484 -23.23 5.19 17.33
CA ARG A 484 -21.83 5.52 17.18
C ARG A 484 -21.63 7.02 16.96
N VAL A 485 -22.39 7.58 16.03
CA VAL A 485 -22.37 9.02 15.72
C VAL A 485 -22.77 9.83 16.93
N ALA A 486 -23.86 9.47 17.63
CA ALA A 486 -24.29 10.13 18.86
C ALA A 486 -23.18 10.17 19.91
N ARG A 487 -22.58 9.02 20.20
CA ARG A 487 -21.51 8.90 21.18
C ARG A 487 -20.26 9.70 20.80
N ASP A 488 -19.80 9.55 19.58
CA ASP A 488 -18.54 10.18 19.11
C ASP A 488 -18.68 11.69 19.00
N LEU A 489 -19.88 12.21 18.69
CA LEU A 489 -20.20 13.65 18.71
C LEU A 489 -20.59 14.19 20.08
N GLY A 490 -20.62 13.37 21.11
CA GLY A 490 -20.99 13.79 22.47
C GLY A 490 -22.45 14.26 22.61
N ILE A 491 -23.36 13.77 21.74
CA ILE A 491 -24.77 14.11 21.77
C ILE A 491 -25.51 13.04 22.62
N PRO A 492 -26.24 13.42 23.69
CA PRO A 492 -27.09 12.50 24.42
C PRO A 492 -28.05 11.73 23.51
N GLU A 493 -28.23 10.44 23.73
CA GLU A 493 -29.00 9.57 22.82
C GLU A 493 -30.47 10.00 22.64
N ASP A 494 -31.11 10.49 23.70
CA ASP A 494 -32.47 11.05 23.67
C ASP A 494 -32.54 12.31 22.80
N LEU A 495 -31.57 13.20 22.94
CA LEU A 495 -31.48 14.42 22.15
C LEU A 495 -31.13 14.09 20.68
N TYR A 496 -30.25 13.13 20.43
CA TYR A 496 -29.92 12.65 19.10
C TYR A 496 -31.14 12.06 18.42
N LYS A 497 -31.86 11.18 19.10
CA LYS A 497 -33.09 10.54 18.57
C LYS A 497 -34.19 11.56 18.29
N ALA A 498 -34.38 12.54 19.16
CA ALA A 498 -35.40 13.57 19.00
C ALA A 498 -35.15 14.52 17.83
N ASN A 499 -33.90 14.79 17.46
CA ASN A 499 -33.53 15.85 16.51
C ASN A 499 -32.87 15.37 15.21
N LEU A 500 -32.28 14.17 15.19
CA LEU A 500 -31.51 13.68 14.04
C LEU A 500 -32.01 12.33 13.50
N VAL A 501 -33.09 11.76 14.09
CA VAL A 501 -33.74 10.52 13.61
C VAL A 501 -35.20 10.84 13.36
N PHE A 502 -35.57 10.97 12.11
CA PHE A 502 -36.93 11.41 11.72
C PHE A 502 -37.96 10.28 11.67
N ASP A 503 -37.52 9.01 11.66
CA ASP A 503 -38.38 7.84 11.74
C ASP A 503 -38.37 7.27 13.18
N PRO A 504 -39.47 7.30 13.93
CA PRO A 504 -39.56 6.81 15.31
C PRO A 504 -39.26 5.33 15.49
N GLU A 505 -39.45 4.51 14.43
CA GLU A 505 -39.21 3.07 14.45
C GLU A 505 -37.71 2.72 14.36
N ILE A 506 -36.87 3.65 13.94
CA ILE A 506 -35.39 3.46 13.84
C ILE A 506 -34.80 3.27 15.23
N LYS A 507 -34.09 2.17 15.42
CA LYS A 507 -33.30 1.90 16.63
C LYS A 507 -31.93 2.57 16.52
N LEU A 508 -31.44 3.14 17.61
CA LEU A 508 -30.12 3.82 17.62
C LEU A 508 -28.94 2.92 17.23
N GLY A 509 -29.05 1.60 17.41
CA GLY A 509 -28.05 0.64 16.94
C GLY A 509 -28.08 0.36 15.43
N SER A 510 -29.10 0.85 14.70
CA SER A 510 -29.21 0.64 13.26
C SER A 510 -28.22 1.45 12.47
N LEU A 511 -27.94 1.02 11.24
CA LEU A 511 -27.16 1.78 10.26
C LEU A 511 -27.98 2.99 9.77
N MET A 512 -27.29 4.05 9.38
CA MET A 512 -27.89 5.31 8.91
C MET A 512 -28.30 5.20 7.43
N THR A 513 -29.33 4.40 7.17
CA THR A 513 -29.91 4.20 5.84
C THR A 513 -31.18 5.01 5.68
N ASN A 514 -31.44 5.51 4.47
CA ASN A 514 -32.72 6.11 4.09
C ASN A 514 -33.65 5.07 3.48
N SER A 515 -34.92 5.46 3.30
CA SER A 515 -35.99 4.61 2.73
C SER A 515 -36.14 4.76 1.22
N MET A 516 -35.28 5.53 0.54
CA MET A 516 -35.37 5.74 -0.90
C MET A 516 -35.02 4.48 -1.67
N ASP A 517 -35.94 3.99 -2.48
CA ASP A 517 -35.71 2.85 -3.37
C ASP A 517 -34.71 3.22 -4.47
N LYS A 518 -33.65 2.41 -4.62
CA LYS A 518 -32.54 2.68 -5.55
C LYS A 518 -32.99 2.66 -7.02
N ALA A 519 -33.95 1.81 -7.38
CA ALA A 519 -34.43 1.70 -8.75
C ALA A 519 -35.34 2.87 -9.11
N GLU A 520 -36.22 3.28 -8.21
CA GLU A 520 -37.03 4.47 -8.37
C GLU A 520 -36.19 5.75 -8.40
N ALA A 521 -35.22 5.88 -7.51
CA ALA A 521 -34.29 7.00 -7.50
C ALA A 521 -33.53 7.14 -8.83
N LYS A 522 -33.15 6.03 -9.47
CA LYS A 522 -32.54 6.05 -10.80
C LYS A 522 -33.48 6.60 -11.87
N VAL A 523 -34.78 6.32 -11.78
CA VAL A 523 -35.78 6.89 -12.69
C VAL A 523 -35.97 8.39 -12.45
N TRP A 524 -36.01 8.80 -11.17
CA TRP A 524 -36.23 10.21 -10.82
C TRP A 524 -35.03 11.10 -11.17
N PHE A 525 -33.82 10.67 -10.86
CA PHE A 525 -32.60 11.51 -10.96
C PHE A 525 -31.68 11.13 -12.13
N GLY A 526 -32.02 10.09 -12.91
CA GLY A 526 -31.13 9.54 -13.94
C GLY A 526 -29.99 8.67 -13.39
N ALA A 527 -29.71 8.74 -12.09
CA ALA A 527 -28.75 7.93 -11.36
C ALA A 527 -29.21 7.77 -9.91
N THR A 528 -28.87 6.66 -9.28
CA THR A 528 -29.07 6.47 -7.84
C THR A 528 -28.14 7.38 -7.06
N PRO A 529 -28.65 8.17 -6.08
CA PRO A 529 -27.79 8.95 -5.19
C PRO A 529 -26.77 8.06 -4.48
N PRO A 530 -25.47 8.39 -4.50
CA PRO A 530 -24.45 7.56 -3.87
C PRO A 530 -24.55 7.60 -2.35
N ASP A 531 -24.08 6.53 -1.69
CA ASP A 531 -23.83 6.52 -0.25
C ASP A 531 -22.68 7.50 0.08
N LEU A 532 -22.81 8.26 1.15
CA LEU A 532 -21.84 9.29 1.53
C LEU A 532 -20.90 8.86 2.65
N THR A 533 -20.96 7.64 3.17
CA THR A 533 -20.12 7.21 4.29
C THR A 533 -18.63 7.38 3.99
N LEU A 534 -18.20 7.01 2.77
CA LEU A 534 -16.80 7.05 2.37
C LEU A 534 -16.49 8.15 1.33
N VAL A 535 -17.45 9.02 1.05
CA VAL A 535 -17.33 10.00 -0.05
C VAL A 535 -16.12 10.92 0.10
N SER A 536 -15.78 11.32 1.33
CA SER A 536 -14.61 12.17 1.58
C SER A 536 -13.27 11.45 1.45
N ARG A 537 -13.26 10.11 1.44
CA ARG A 537 -12.06 9.31 1.13
C ARG A 537 -11.96 9.00 -0.36
N SER A 538 -13.09 8.77 -1.01
CA SER A 538 -13.11 8.48 -2.45
C SER A 538 -12.94 9.75 -3.29
N ARG A 539 -13.57 10.87 -2.91
CA ARG A 539 -13.55 12.15 -3.63
C ARG A 539 -12.63 13.21 -3.06
N GLN A 540 -12.18 13.04 -1.84
CA GLN A 540 -11.46 14.01 -1.00
C GLN A 540 -12.31 15.19 -0.48
N PRO A 541 -12.00 15.69 0.73
CA PRO A 541 -12.75 16.78 1.33
C PRO A 541 -12.71 18.08 0.52
N GLU A 542 -11.58 18.40 -0.11
CA GLU A 542 -11.39 19.59 -0.96
C GLU A 542 -12.35 19.58 -2.14
N TRP A 543 -12.53 18.42 -2.77
CA TRP A 543 -13.48 18.24 -3.86
C TRP A 543 -14.91 18.48 -3.40
N LEU A 544 -15.31 17.88 -2.26
CA LEU A 544 -16.66 18.04 -1.71
C LEU A 544 -16.95 19.48 -1.34
N TYR A 545 -15.99 20.15 -0.70
CA TYR A 545 -16.12 21.53 -0.29
C TYR A 545 -16.28 22.47 -1.49
N THR A 546 -15.51 22.24 -2.54
CA THR A 546 -15.63 23.01 -3.80
C THR A 546 -16.92 22.68 -4.53
N TYR A 547 -17.28 21.37 -4.63
CA TYR A 547 -18.48 20.89 -5.31
C TYR A 547 -19.77 21.51 -4.75
N LEU A 548 -19.96 21.49 -3.43
CA LEU A 548 -21.17 21.99 -2.80
C LEU A 548 -21.35 23.51 -2.92
N ARG A 549 -20.31 24.24 -3.29
CA ARG A 549 -20.28 25.69 -3.49
C ARG A 549 -20.32 26.12 -4.96
N ALA A 550 -20.30 25.16 -5.90
CA ALA A 550 -20.11 25.41 -7.33
C ALA A 550 -21.39 25.19 -8.17
N PHE A 551 -22.56 25.15 -7.55
CA PHE A 551 -23.84 25.08 -8.28
C PHE A 551 -24.19 26.41 -8.93
N TYR A 552 -24.77 26.38 -10.16
CA TYR A 552 -25.22 27.53 -10.88
C TYR A 552 -26.48 27.24 -11.69
N GLN A 553 -27.23 28.27 -12.08
CA GLN A 553 -28.43 28.16 -12.90
C GLN A 553 -28.08 27.68 -14.32
N ASP A 554 -28.81 26.67 -14.77
CA ASP A 554 -28.72 26.11 -16.12
C ASP A 554 -30.08 25.59 -16.56
N GLU A 555 -30.81 26.39 -17.33
CA GLU A 555 -32.18 26.07 -17.78
C GLU A 555 -32.25 24.84 -18.70
N LEU A 556 -31.13 24.42 -19.25
CA LEU A 556 -31.07 23.20 -20.10
C LEU A 556 -31.02 21.90 -19.28
N ARG A 557 -30.87 22.01 -17.98
CA ARG A 557 -30.84 20.84 -17.08
C ARG A 557 -32.20 20.56 -16.47
N PRO A 558 -32.54 19.27 -16.19
CA PRO A 558 -33.84 18.87 -15.66
C PRO A 558 -34.27 19.57 -14.36
N TYR A 559 -33.30 19.96 -13.51
CA TYR A 559 -33.55 20.65 -12.24
C TYR A 559 -33.19 22.15 -12.28
N GLY A 560 -32.95 22.70 -13.49
CA GLY A 560 -32.61 24.13 -13.67
C GLY A 560 -31.23 24.49 -13.13
N VAL A 561 -30.37 23.52 -12.78
CA VAL A 561 -29.05 23.76 -12.20
C VAL A 561 -28.00 22.83 -12.78
N ASN A 562 -26.75 23.27 -12.79
CA ASN A 562 -25.56 22.51 -13.13
C ASN A 562 -24.45 22.79 -12.10
N ASN A 563 -23.31 22.13 -12.24
CA ASN A 563 -22.18 22.30 -11.33
C ASN A 563 -20.85 22.41 -12.10
N ARG A 564 -19.98 23.32 -11.68
CA ARG A 564 -18.68 23.55 -12.34
C ARG A 564 -17.66 22.45 -12.06
N VAL A 565 -17.72 21.84 -10.87
CA VAL A 565 -16.81 20.74 -10.47
C VAL A 565 -17.24 19.42 -11.09
N TYR A 566 -18.55 19.21 -11.22
CA TYR A 566 -19.11 17.99 -11.81
C TYR A 566 -20.16 18.34 -12.87
N PRO A 567 -19.74 18.62 -14.11
CA PRO A 567 -20.63 19.00 -15.19
C PRO A 567 -21.71 17.96 -15.47
N ASN A 568 -22.90 18.45 -15.83
CA ASN A 568 -24.08 17.61 -16.08
C ASN A 568 -24.59 16.83 -14.88
N VAL A 569 -24.38 17.39 -13.68
CA VAL A 569 -24.82 16.79 -12.42
C VAL A 569 -26.33 16.41 -12.45
N GLY A 570 -26.65 15.23 -11.92
CA GLY A 570 -28.05 14.78 -11.72
C GLY A 570 -28.64 15.23 -10.38
N MET A 571 -27.81 15.71 -9.45
CA MET A 571 -28.23 16.20 -8.15
C MET A 571 -28.82 17.62 -8.26
N PRO A 572 -30.02 17.89 -7.75
CA PRO A 572 -30.54 19.24 -7.61
C PRO A 572 -29.73 20.04 -6.58
N HIS A 573 -29.76 21.38 -6.64
CA HIS A 573 -29.14 22.22 -5.64
C HIS A 573 -29.96 22.26 -4.35
N VAL A 574 -29.82 21.21 -3.51
CA VAL A 574 -30.60 21.04 -2.28
C VAL A 574 -30.37 22.12 -1.22
N LEU A 575 -29.23 22.85 -1.30
CA LEU A 575 -28.86 23.92 -0.40
C LEU A 575 -29.17 25.32 -0.97
N MET A 576 -29.95 25.37 -2.04
CA MET A 576 -30.29 26.64 -2.71
C MET A 576 -31.00 27.64 -1.77
N GLU A 577 -31.83 27.17 -0.83
CA GLU A 577 -32.47 28.02 0.17
C GLU A 577 -31.45 28.72 1.08
N LEU A 578 -30.32 28.07 1.37
CA LEU A 578 -29.25 28.60 2.21
C LEU A 578 -28.31 29.52 1.42
N GLN A 579 -27.84 29.08 0.25
CA GLN A 579 -26.86 29.78 -0.59
C GLN A 579 -27.48 30.85 -1.46
N GLY A 580 -28.69 30.62 -1.98
CA GLY A 580 -29.21 31.31 -3.16
C GLY A 580 -28.80 30.58 -4.45
N LEU A 581 -29.03 31.20 -5.58
CA LEU A 581 -28.70 30.66 -6.90
C LEU A 581 -27.68 31.55 -7.60
N ALA A 582 -26.58 30.99 -8.05
CA ALA A 582 -25.58 31.67 -8.84
C ALA A 582 -25.94 31.62 -10.34
N ALA A 583 -25.65 32.69 -11.06
CA ALA A 583 -25.59 32.71 -12.52
C ALA A 583 -24.14 32.50 -12.97
N CYS A 584 -23.95 31.88 -14.12
CA CYS A 584 -22.64 31.70 -14.70
C CYS A 584 -22.50 32.41 -16.05
N THR A 585 -21.39 33.12 -16.24
CA THR A 585 -21.06 33.80 -17.50
C THR A 585 -19.74 33.28 -18.08
N ASP A 586 -19.64 33.34 -19.39
CA ASP A 586 -18.41 33.06 -20.13
C ASP A 586 -17.42 34.26 -20.06
N GLU A 587 -16.30 34.18 -20.76
CA GLU A 587 -15.30 35.26 -20.85
C GLU A 587 -15.84 36.54 -21.44
N SER A 588 -16.89 36.48 -22.27
CA SER A 588 -17.55 37.67 -22.87
C SER A 588 -18.57 38.32 -21.96
N GLY A 589 -18.87 37.72 -20.80
CA GLY A 589 -19.92 38.16 -19.89
C GLY A 589 -21.34 37.72 -20.29
N SER A 590 -21.46 36.84 -21.31
CA SER A 590 -22.72 36.23 -21.72
C SER A 590 -23.02 34.98 -20.87
N ALA A 591 -24.30 34.60 -20.76
CA ALA A 591 -24.67 33.36 -20.05
C ALA A 591 -23.92 32.16 -20.64
N ALA A 592 -23.22 31.39 -19.81
CA ALA A 592 -22.45 30.22 -20.25
C ALA A 592 -23.39 29.16 -20.77
N ALA A 593 -23.25 28.81 -22.04
CA ALA A 593 -24.05 27.76 -22.68
C ALA A 593 -23.67 26.32 -22.27
N LYS A 594 -22.45 26.15 -21.70
CA LYS A 594 -21.93 24.87 -21.21
C LYS A 594 -21.11 25.07 -19.94
N ALA A 595 -20.97 24.02 -19.15
CA ALA A 595 -20.23 24.05 -17.89
C ALA A 595 -18.73 24.41 -18.07
N ASP A 596 -18.11 23.99 -19.18
CA ASP A 596 -16.72 24.32 -19.54
C ASP A 596 -16.53 25.80 -19.94
N GLN A 597 -17.59 26.48 -20.30
CA GLN A 597 -17.60 27.91 -20.62
C GLN A 597 -17.90 28.79 -19.39
N CYS A 598 -18.24 28.21 -18.25
CA CYS A 598 -18.54 28.91 -17.02
C CYS A 598 -17.25 29.44 -16.37
N VAL A 599 -16.92 30.71 -16.64
CA VAL A 599 -15.69 31.34 -16.11
C VAL A 599 -15.97 32.12 -14.84
N ASN A 600 -17.04 32.96 -14.83
CA ASN A 600 -17.38 33.81 -13.72
C ASN A 600 -18.73 33.42 -13.12
N MET A 601 -18.80 33.34 -11.79
CA MET A 601 -20.03 33.12 -11.05
C MET A 601 -20.41 34.38 -10.28
N SER A 602 -21.67 34.75 -10.38
CA SER A 602 -22.28 35.86 -9.60
C SER A 602 -23.63 35.40 -9.08
N MET A 603 -24.03 35.90 -7.90
CA MET A 603 -25.31 35.51 -7.32
C MET A 603 -26.46 36.14 -8.11
N ALA A 604 -27.33 35.31 -8.67
CA ALA A 604 -28.57 35.71 -9.33
C ALA A 604 -29.71 35.90 -8.31
N SER A 605 -29.70 35.13 -7.21
CA SER A 605 -30.59 35.32 -6.08
C SER A 605 -29.85 35.07 -4.76
N THR A 606 -30.27 35.74 -3.71
CA THR A 606 -29.70 35.56 -2.35
C THR A 606 -30.44 34.49 -1.60
N GLY A 607 -29.70 33.66 -0.86
CA GLY A 607 -30.26 32.71 0.10
C GLY A 607 -30.43 33.30 1.49
N ALA A 608 -30.74 32.44 2.45
CA ALA A 608 -30.91 32.82 3.86
C ALA A 608 -29.58 33.13 4.57
N MET A 609 -28.44 32.74 4.01
CA MET A 609 -27.10 32.91 4.59
C MET A 609 -26.28 33.92 3.77
N SER A 610 -25.38 34.66 4.45
CA SER A 610 -24.30 35.36 3.76
C SER A 610 -23.30 34.35 3.15
N ALA A 611 -22.44 34.78 2.23
CA ALA A 611 -21.42 33.92 1.64
C ALA A 611 -20.52 33.27 2.71
N GLU A 612 -20.08 34.03 3.71
CA GLU A 612 -19.25 33.56 4.80
C GLU A 612 -19.98 32.55 5.70
N GLN A 613 -21.27 32.79 5.97
CA GLN A 613 -22.08 31.86 6.75
C GLN A 613 -22.30 30.54 5.99
N TYR A 614 -22.51 30.61 4.68
CA TYR A 614 -22.66 29.42 3.83
C TYR A 614 -21.35 28.64 3.75
N ASP A 615 -20.21 29.31 3.55
CA ASP A 615 -18.89 28.67 3.53
C ASP A 615 -18.60 27.96 4.85
N GLY A 616 -18.96 28.55 5.99
CA GLY A 616 -18.87 27.93 7.30
C GLY A 616 -19.79 26.70 7.45
N ALA A 617 -21.02 26.80 6.95
CA ALA A 617 -21.97 25.68 6.98
C ALA A 617 -21.51 24.50 6.11
N ILE A 618 -20.94 24.77 4.92
CA ILE A 618 -20.37 23.74 4.06
C ILE A 618 -19.09 23.15 4.68
N TYR A 619 -18.26 23.96 5.37
CA TYR A 619 -17.14 23.46 6.14
C TYR A 619 -17.60 22.45 7.20
N ASP A 620 -18.60 22.79 8.00
CA ASP A 620 -19.16 21.91 9.04
C ASP A 620 -19.69 20.58 8.45
N LEU A 621 -20.44 20.67 7.33
CA LEU A 621 -20.97 19.49 6.64
C LEU A 621 -19.86 18.57 6.11
N VAL A 622 -18.85 19.15 5.44
CA VAL A 622 -17.74 18.37 4.88
C VAL A 622 -16.85 17.80 5.99
N ASN A 623 -16.65 18.55 7.09
CA ASN A 623 -15.95 18.04 8.28
C ASN A 623 -16.67 16.83 8.90
N PHE A 624 -18.00 16.86 8.99
CA PHE A 624 -18.80 15.71 9.42
C PHE A 624 -18.67 14.54 8.45
N LEU A 625 -18.70 14.74 7.12
CA LEU A 625 -18.49 13.70 6.14
C LEU A 625 -17.06 13.13 6.17
N ALA A 626 -16.07 13.95 6.49
CA ALA A 626 -14.69 13.49 6.71
C ALA A 626 -14.59 12.62 7.98
N TYR A 627 -15.28 13.00 9.07
CA TYR A 627 -15.40 12.17 10.26
C TYR A 627 -16.11 10.85 9.95
N THR A 628 -17.25 10.86 9.24
CA THR A 628 -17.96 9.60 8.93
C THR A 628 -17.14 8.63 8.09
N ALA A 629 -16.23 9.13 7.26
CA ALA A 629 -15.35 8.30 6.45
C ALA A 629 -14.24 7.61 7.26
N GLU A 630 -13.75 8.25 8.32
CA GLU A 630 -12.71 7.68 9.22
C GLU A 630 -12.98 8.08 10.68
N PRO A 631 -14.00 7.51 11.35
CA PRO A 631 -14.43 7.94 12.69
C PRO A 631 -13.42 7.63 13.80
N PHE A 632 -12.43 6.79 13.53
CA PHE A 632 -11.35 6.44 14.45
C PHE A 632 -10.07 7.24 14.21
N LYS A 633 -10.05 8.24 13.33
CA LYS A 633 -8.84 9.01 12.97
C LYS A 633 -8.16 9.66 14.18
N ALA A 634 -8.93 10.31 15.04
CA ALA A 634 -8.41 10.96 16.26
C ALA A 634 -7.82 9.93 17.24
N ASP A 635 -8.51 8.80 17.48
CA ASP A 635 -8.03 7.72 18.32
C ASP A 635 -6.78 7.06 17.74
N ARG A 636 -6.75 6.82 16.44
CA ARG A 636 -5.60 6.29 15.73
C ARG A 636 -4.35 7.15 15.95
N GLN A 637 -4.45 8.45 15.77
CA GLN A 637 -3.34 9.38 15.94
C GLN A 637 -2.90 9.47 17.42
N ARG A 638 -3.84 9.48 18.35
CA ARG A 638 -3.55 9.47 19.80
C ARG A 638 -2.80 8.21 20.21
N ILE A 639 -3.29 7.03 19.81
CA ILE A 639 -2.62 5.75 20.08
C ILE A 639 -1.24 5.72 19.43
N GLY A 640 -1.15 6.17 18.16
CA GLY A 640 0.11 6.25 17.42
C GLY A 640 1.18 7.06 18.15
N THR A 641 0.81 8.19 18.74
CA THR A 641 1.73 9.03 19.51
C THR A 641 2.34 8.23 20.68
N TYR A 642 1.51 7.52 21.45
CA TYR A 642 2.02 6.68 22.55
C TYR A 642 2.88 5.52 22.06
N VAL A 643 2.49 4.88 20.95
CA VAL A 643 3.27 3.79 20.34
C VAL A 643 4.65 4.29 19.89
N LEU A 644 4.71 5.44 19.22
CA LEU A 644 6.00 6.00 18.78
C LEU A 644 6.88 6.39 19.97
N LEU A 645 6.32 6.99 21.02
CA LEU A 645 7.07 7.30 22.25
C LEU A 645 7.61 6.02 22.92
N PHE A 646 6.79 4.97 23.02
CA PHE A 646 7.25 3.67 23.52
C PHE A 646 8.38 3.09 22.67
N LEU A 647 8.29 3.15 21.34
CA LEU A 647 9.30 2.64 20.43
C LEU A 647 10.63 3.42 20.54
N VAL A 648 10.59 4.73 20.80
CA VAL A 648 11.80 5.52 21.07
C VAL A 648 12.49 5.02 22.35
N VAL A 649 11.73 4.81 23.43
CA VAL A 649 12.27 4.27 24.68
C VAL A 649 12.82 2.86 24.48
N PHE A 650 12.07 2.00 23.79
CA PHE A 650 12.50 0.63 23.44
C PHE A 650 13.79 0.64 22.61
N PHE A 651 13.88 1.52 21.63
CA PHE A 651 15.09 1.69 20.82
C PHE A 651 16.31 2.05 21.67
N ILE A 652 16.16 2.96 22.64
CA ILE A 652 17.28 3.36 23.53
C ILE A 652 17.83 2.13 24.27
N PHE A 653 16.94 1.30 24.86
CA PHE A 653 17.36 0.09 25.55
C PHE A 653 17.98 -0.95 24.59
N ALA A 654 17.37 -1.17 23.43
CA ALA A 654 17.89 -2.07 22.40
C ALA A 654 19.28 -1.62 21.91
N TRP A 655 19.48 -0.31 21.71
CA TRP A 655 20.78 0.26 21.32
C TRP A 655 21.82 0.11 22.42
N LEU A 656 21.48 0.38 23.68
CA LEU A 656 22.41 0.20 24.81
C LEU A 656 22.81 -1.27 24.94
N LEU A 657 21.86 -2.20 24.83
CA LEU A 657 22.11 -3.63 24.85
C LEU A 657 23.03 -4.07 23.71
N ASN A 658 22.71 -3.62 22.49
CA ASN A 658 23.55 -3.91 21.33
C ASN A 658 24.98 -3.39 21.51
N ARG A 659 25.13 -2.15 22.00
CA ARG A 659 26.43 -1.55 22.28
C ARG A 659 27.23 -2.36 23.31
N GLU A 660 26.57 -2.92 24.33
CA GLU A 660 27.21 -3.74 25.36
C GLU A 660 27.77 -5.03 24.76
N TYR A 661 26.94 -5.80 24.05
CA TYR A 661 27.39 -7.06 23.43
C TYR A 661 28.49 -6.87 22.39
N TRP A 662 28.42 -5.80 21.57
CA TRP A 662 29.38 -5.58 20.50
C TRP A 662 30.72 -4.99 20.96
N LYS A 663 30.92 -4.73 22.24
CA LYS A 663 32.24 -4.34 22.80
C LYS A 663 33.27 -5.46 22.66
N ASP A 664 32.85 -6.72 22.69
CA ASP A 664 33.71 -7.90 22.63
C ASP A 664 34.04 -8.33 21.21
N VAL A 665 33.48 -7.66 20.20
CA VAL A 665 33.70 -7.97 18.79
C VAL A 665 34.78 -7.06 18.22
N HIS A 666 35.97 -7.62 17.98
CA HIS A 666 37.15 -6.94 17.45
C HIS A 666 37.50 -7.33 16.00
#